data_8ed3b8162e0903ef1f8d4f969b5da36d
#
_entry.id   8ed3b8162e0903ef1f8d4f969b5da36d
#
_cell.length_a   1.000
_cell.length_b   1.000
_cell.length_c   1.000
_cell.angle_alpha   90.00
_cell.angle_beta   90.00
_cell.angle_gamma   90.00
#
_symmetry.space_group_name_H-M   'P 1'
#
loop_
_entity.id
_entity.type
_entity.pdbx_description
1 polymer ?
#
loop_
_entity_poly.entity_id
_entity_poly.type
_entity_poly.pdbx_seq_one_letter_code
_entity_poly.pdbx_strand_id
1 'polypeptide(L)'
;MGFMDKLLGNTSEAKLKKLAPLVKRINELEPATHALSDGELRAKTDEFKARLANGEKEDDILCEAYAVVREAAMRTIGQRHFDVQLYGGIVLHRGNIAEMKTGEGKTITETLPAYLNALSGHGVHIVTVNDYLAKRDAAWMGKIFRFLGLSVGCVVHELSNDERRMAYNCDITYGTNNEFGFDYLRDNMVVYREQMVQRELNYAIVDEVDSILIDEARTPLIISGTGEKSTDMYAKADRFVSRLVRGENIEKLSKADIMMGETQQESGDYMCDIKARTVALTQQGQRKAETFFGIDDISDAANTEINHHIIQALKAHALFTRDKDYVVQNGQVLIVDEFTGRLMMGRRYSDGLHQALEAKEHVKVERENKTLATITFQNYFRMYHKLAGMTGTAKTEEAEFQSIYGLDVMEIPTNKPLRRIDNNDIIYGTERGKFDAVVDEIVKVHATGQPILVGTISVEKSEMLSDMLSRRGIKHQVLNAKLHAKEAEIVAQAGSLGCVTIATNMAGRGTDILLGGNPEFLAKRELRQNGMDELLIEAATGHEETSDDSVVEARAEYAEAYNRIKQETDKQHDAVVAAGGLHIIGTERHESRRIDNQLRGRAGRQGDPGSTRFYVSLEDELMQRFGGERIKLMMQRISPDEEIPLDMKLLSKQIENAQKRVEAHNFEIRKNVLQYDDVMNKMREIIYSQRRRVLMGEDIHDSIMEMVNESVTAKLDQCASAHASANEWDMMALYSELNQLLGADFTGQLHGITNRKALEEKTHELVDALYAKKEAEISGAGIDMREVERVVLLKAVDSHWMDHIDAMDQLRQGIGLQALGQKDPVVAYRNMGFDMFDEMVLGIREQTVRNIFHVTVRMAPQQREQLAKPVEIAGDDKPKPKRTDKKPGRNDPCPCGSGLKYKNCCGRN
;
A
#
# COMPACT_ATOMS: atom_id res chain seq x y z
N MET A 1 -6.84 -30.58 2.84
CA MET A 1 -7.42 -31.14 1.62
C MET A 1 -8.24 -32.37 1.98
N GLY A 2 -9.55 -32.27 1.82
CA GLY A 2 -10.47 -33.35 2.13
C GLY A 2 -10.38 -34.46 1.08
N PHE A 3 -10.70 -35.68 1.49
CA PHE A 3 -10.81 -36.85 0.60
C PHE A 3 -11.80 -36.59 -0.56
N MET A 4 -12.80 -35.76 -0.35
CA MET A 4 -13.79 -35.32 -1.33
C MET A 4 -13.18 -34.49 -2.46
N ASP A 5 -12.19 -33.60 -2.16
CA ASP A 5 -11.54 -32.75 -3.18
C ASP A 5 -10.71 -33.58 -4.18
N LYS A 6 -10.09 -34.67 -3.70
CA LYS A 6 -9.41 -35.64 -4.57
C LYS A 6 -10.38 -36.41 -5.46
N LEU A 7 -11.58 -36.72 -4.94
CA LEU A 7 -12.59 -37.49 -5.68
C LEU A 7 -13.29 -36.64 -6.74
N LEU A 8 -13.44 -35.34 -6.51
CA LEU A 8 -14.09 -34.37 -7.40
C LEU A 8 -13.15 -33.76 -8.44
N GLY A 9 -11.85 -34.13 -8.44
CA GLY A 9 -10.87 -33.60 -9.42
C GLY A 9 -10.58 -32.10 -9.23
N ASN A 10 -10.81 -31.54 -8.03
CA ASN A 10 -10.59 -30.13 -7.68
C ASN A 10 -9.14 -29.84 -7.23
N THR A 11 -8.22 -30.79 -7.35
CA THR A 11 -6.82 -30.56 -7.01
C THR A 11 -6.12 -29.73 -8.09
N SER A 12 -5.13 -28.90 -7.70
CA SER A 12 -4.30 -28.12 -8.63
C SER A 12 -3.74 -29.03 -9.75
N GLU A 13 -3.30 -30.23 -9.41
CA GLU A 13 -2.79 -31.20 -10.38
C GLU A 13 -3.85 -31.64 -11.43
N ALA A 14 -5.09 -31.87 -11.03
CA ALA A 14 -6.16 -32.21 -11.94
C ALA A 14 -6.56 -31.04 -12.84
N LYS A 15 -6.54 -29.82 -12.32
CA LYS A 15 -6.79 -28.61 -13.09
C LYS A 15 -5.66 -28.38 -14.11
N LEU A 16 -4.39 -28.55 -13.72
CA LEU A 16 -3.24 -28.41 -14.62
C LEU A 16 -3.22 -29.47 -15.73
N LYS A 17 -3.63 -30.68 -15.45
CA LYS A 17 -3.76 -31.72 -16.51
C LYS A 17 -4.71 -31.32 -17.64
N LYS A 18 -5.72 -30.51 -17.36
CA LYS A 18 -6.63 -29.96 -18.39
C LYS A 18 -5.95 -28.87 -19.25
N LEU A 19 -4.87 -28.28 -18.78
CA LEU A 19 -4.09 -27.27 -19.52
C LEU A 19 -2.99 -27.91 -20.38
N ALA A 20 -2.62 -29.17 -20.12
CA ALA A 20 -1.55 -29.83 -20.83
C ALA A 20 -1.69 -29.83 -22.37
N PRO A 21 -2.90 -29.98 -22.96
CA PRO A 21 -3.07 -29.86 -24.41
C PRO A 21 -2.66 -28.52 -24.99
N LEU A 22 -2.92 -27.41 -24.25
CA LEU A 22 -2.52 -26.05 -24.67
C LEU A 22 -1.00 -25.90 -24.66
N VAL A 23 -0.33 -26.33 -23.58
CA VAL A 23 1.14 -26.30 -23.50
C VAL A 23 1.76 -27.15 -24.62
N LYS A 24 1.21 -28.35 -24.90
CA LYS A 24 1.64 -29.19 -26.02
C LYS A 24 1.49 -28.44 -27.34
N ARG A 25 0.37 -27.75 -27.57
CA ARG A 25 0.12 -26.99 -28.79
C ARG A 25 1.11 -25.84 -28.97
N ILE A 26 1.43 -25.11 -27.87
CA ILE A 26 2.45 -24.06 -27.89
C ILE A 26 3.83 -24.63 -28.30
N ASN A 27 4.21 -25.80 -27.76
CA ASN A 27 5.46 -26.46 -28.12
C ASN A 27 5.47 -26.93 -29.60
N GLU A 28 4.33 -27.35 -30.12
CA GLU A 28 4.20 -27.75 -31.55
C GLU A 28 4.38 -26.54 -32.49
N LEU A 29 4.01 -25.34 -32.06
CA LEU A 29 4.15 -24.10 -32.86
C LEU A 29 5.56 -23.52 -32.81
N GLU A 30 6.39 -23.90 -31.84
CA GLU A 30 7.74 -23.33 -31.64
C GLU A 30 8.63 -23.40 -32.89
N PRO A 31 8.76 -24.51 -33.61
CA PRO A 31 9.62 -24.56 -34.81
C PRO A 31 9.16 -23.63 -35.93
N ALA A 32 7.84 -23.47 -36.11
CA ALA A 32 7.30 -22.55 -37.11
C ALA A 32 7.52 -21.08 -36.73
N THR A 33 7.38 -20.75 -35.43
CA THR A 33 7.61 -19.41 -34.91
C THR A 33 9.10 -19.04 -34.95
N HIS A 34 9.98 -20.00 -34.64
CA HIS A 34 11.44 -19.80 -34.71
C HIS A 34 11.93 -19.50 -36.13
N ALA A 35 11.27 -20.02 -37.17
CA ALA A 35 11.61 -19.80 -38.56
C ALA A 35 11.27 -18.39 -39.09
N LEU A 36 10.43 -17.65 -38.37
CA LEU A 36 10.05 -16.27 -38.71
C LEU A 36 11.22 -15.30 -38.55
N SER A 37 11.34 -14.33 -39.45
CA SER A 37 12.22 -13.18 -39.26
C SER A 37 11.71 -12.24 -38.17
N ASP A 38 12.55 -11.33 -37.69
CA ASP A 38 12.15 -10.35 -36.66
C ASP A 38 10.95 -9.49 -37.09
N GLY A 39 10.93 -9.08 -38.37
CA GLY A 39 9.83 -8.31 -38.96
C GLY A 39 8.53 -9.11 -39.04
N GLU A 40 8.60 -10.40 -39.43
CA GLU A 40 7.43 -11.27 -39.46
C GLU A 40 6.91 -11.61 -38.06
N LEU A 41 7.82 -11.79 -37.09
CA LEU A 41 7.45 -12.05 -35.70
C LEU A 41 6.73 -10.83 -35.11
N ARG A 42 7.23 -9.61 -35.40
CA ARG A 42 6.57 -8.37 -34.98
C ARG A 42 5.20 -8.17 -35.63
N ALA A 43 5.09 -8.48 -36.94
CA ALA A 43 3.84 -8.37 -37.70
C ALA A 43 2.71 -9.28 -37.14
N LYS A 44 3.06 -10.36 -36.42
CA LYS A 44 2.08 -11.19 -35.71
C LYS A 44 1.24 -10.41 -34.70
N THR A 45 1.78 -9.37 -34.09
CA THR A 45 1.03 -8.49 -33.18
C THR A 45 -0.12 -7.79 -33.88
N ASP A 46 0.12 -7.23 -35.08
CA ASP A 46 -0.92 -6.57 -35.87
C ASP A 46 -1.95 -7.57 -36.41
N GLU A 47 -1.51 -8.77 -36.80
CA GLU A 47 -2.39 -9.87 -37.17
C GLU A 47 -3.34 -10.24 -36.03
N PHE A 48 -2.82 -10.43 -34.81
CA PHE A 48 -3.63 -10.77 -33.65
C PHE A 48 -4.60 -9.67 -33.26
N LYS A 49 -4.17 -8.40 -33.28
CA LYS A 49 -5.05 -7.25 -33.04
C LYS A 49 -6.19 -7.21 -34.08
N ALA A 50 -5.93 -7.48 -35.34
CA ALA A 50 -6.94 -7.55 -36.40
C ALA A 50 -7.92 -8.73 -36.18
N ARG A 51 -7.45 -9.91 -35.77
CA ARG A 51 -8.30 -11.07 -35.47
C ARG A 51 -9.23 -10.78 -34.29
N LEU A 52 -8.74 -10.17 -33.22
CA LEU A 52 -9.55 -9.77 -32.07
C LEU A 52 -10.59 -8.72 -32.46
N ALA A 53 -10.23 -7.73 -33.30
CA ALA A 53 -11.16 -6.74 -33.83
C ALA A 53 -12.26 -7.36 -34.69
N ASN A 54 -11.99 -8.51 -35.35
CA ASN A 54 -12.95 -9.28 -36.13
C ASN A 54 -13.80 -10.24 -35.27
N GLY A 55 -13.64 -10.24 -33.94
CA GLY A 55 -14.49 -10.97 -32.99
C GLY A 55 -13.95 -12.31 -32.53
N GLU A 56 -12.71 -12.69 -32.86
CA GLU A 56 -12.03 -13.81 -32.19
C GLU A 56 -11.78 -13.48 -30.72
N LYS A 57 -11.68 -14.51 -29.89
CA LYS A 57 -11.41 -14.34 -28.47
C LYS A 57 -9.92 -14.50 -28.17
N GLU A 58 -9.46 -13.90 -27.05
CA GLU A 58 -8.09 -14.06 -26.56
C GLU A 58 -7.69 -15.53 -26.40
N ASP A 59 -8.61 -16.39 -25.93
CA ASP A 59 -8.39 -17.84 -25.79
C ASP A 59 -8.10 -18.56 -27.13
N ASP A 60 -8.65 -18.07 -28.24
CA ASP A 60 -8.48 -18.70 -29.55
C ASP A 60 -7.06 -18.49 -30.12
N ILE A 61 -6.47 -17.31 -29.83
CA ILE A 61 -5.13 -16.93 -30.28
C ILE A 61 -4.04 -17.25 -29.22
N LEU A 62 -4.40 -17.69 -28.01
CA LEU A 62 -3.51 -17.88 -26.86
C LEU A 62 -2.25 -18.70 -27.22
N CYS A 63 -2.41 -19.85 -27.88
CA CYS A 63 -1.31 -20.74 -28.19
C CYS A 63 -0.30 -20.10 -29.17
N GLU A 64 -0.79 -19.37 -30.17
CA GLU A 64 0.04 -18.65 -31.14
C GLU A 64 0.74 -17.46 -30.47
N ALA A 65 0.02 -16.66 -29.70
CA ALA A 65 0.57 -15.53 -28.97
C ALA A 65 1.68 -15.93 -27.98
N TYR A 66 1.47 -17.03 -27.24
CA TYR A 66 2.49 -17.53 -26.30
C TYR A 66 3.73 -18.07 -27.01
N ALA A 67 3.58 -18.72 -28.17
CA ALA A 67 4.73 -19.15 -28.99
C ALA A 67 5.53 -17.94 -29.49
N VAL A 68 4.85 -16.85 -29.91
CA VAL A 68 5.48 -15.58 -30.34
C VAL A 68 6.25 -14.92 -29.18
N VAL A 69 5.65 -14.79 -28.00
CA VAL A 69 6.33 -14.21 -26.83
C VAL A 69 7.53 -15.04 -26.40
N ARG A 70 7.42 -16.38 -26.44
CA ARG A 70 8.51 -17.29 -26.09
C ARG A 70 9.72 -17.11 -27.00
N GLU A 71 9.51 -17.00 -28.31
CA GLU A 71 10.56 -16.74 -29.29
C GLU A 71 11.14 -15.33 -29.12
N ALA A 72 10.29 -14.31 -28.95
CA ALA A 72 10.72 -12.95 -28.70
C ALA A 72 11.59 -12.84 -27.43
N ALA A 73 11.24 -13.54 -26.34
CA ALA A 73 12.03 -13.59 -25.12
C ALA A 73 13.40 -14.23 -25.36
N MET A 74 13.47 -15.30 -26.15
CA MET A 74 14.74 -15.94 -26.51
C MET A 74 15.65 -15.01 -27.34
N ARG A 75 15.06 -14.22 -28.27
CA ARG A 75 15.83 -13.30 -29.12
C ARG A 75 16.31 -12.05 -28.39
N THR A 76 15.48 -11.53 -27.46
CA THR A 76 15.74 -10.23 -26.83
C THR A 76 16.52 -10.32 -25.53
N ILE A 77 16.20 -11.29 -24.68
CA ILE A 77 16.81 -11.47 -23.34
C ILE A 77 17.55 -12.81 -23.18
N GLY A 78 17.59 -13.63 -24.21
CA GLY A 78 18.29 -14.94 -24.19
C GLY A 78 17.62 -16.01 -23.29
N GLN A 79 16.35 -15.80 -22.91
CA GLN A 79 15.63 -16.70 -22.02
C GLN A 79 14.41 -17.29 -22.71
N ARG A 80 14.33 -18.63 -22.72
CA ARG A 80 13.18 -19.38 -23.22
C ARG A 80 12.29 -19.79 -22.06
N HIS A 81 11.00 -19.51 -22.13
CA HIS A 81 10.03 -19.95 -21.12
C HIS A 81 10.01 -21.48 -21.01
N PHE A 82 10.08 -21.97 -19.78
CA PHE A 82 9.89 -23.39 -19.49
C PHE A 82 8.41 -23.78 -19.60
N ASP A 83 8.12 -25.05 -19.78
CA ASP A 83 6.74 -25.55 -19.85
C ASP A 83 5.94 -25.24 -18.58
N VAL A 84 6.58 -25.29 -17.40
CA VAL A 84 5.96 -24.92 -16.14
C VAL A 84 5.56 -23.43 -16.11
N GLN A 85 6.33 -22.56 -16.75
CA GLN A 85 6.01 -21.13 -16.88
C GLN A 85 4.85 -20.89 -17.86
N LEU A 86 4.69 -21.72 -18.89
CA LEU A 86 3.50 -21.69 -19.76
C LEU A 86 2.22 -22.01 -18.97
N TYR A 87 2.28 -23.03 -18.08
CA TYR A 87 1.15 -23.28 -17.16
C TYR A 87 0.85 -22.08 -16.29
N GLY A 88 1.86 -21.45 -15.70
CA GLY A 88 1.72 -20.23 -14.90
C GLY A 88 1.06 -19.11 -15.69
N GLY A 89 1.55 -18.84 -16.91
CA GLY A 89 0.98 -17.82 -17.80
C GLY A 89 -0.49 -18.06 -18.15
N ILE A 90 -0.88 -19.30 -18.42
CA ILE A 90 -2.28 -19.68 -18.72
C ILE A 90 -3.18 -19.48 -17.48
N VAL A 91 -2.67 -19.81 -16.29
CA VAL A 91 -3.39 -19.62 -15.03
C VAL A 91 -3.64 -18.13 -14.77
N LEU A 92 -2.64 -17.30 -14.98
CA LEU A 92 -2.74 -15.84 -14.87
C LEU A 92 -3.73 -15.26 -15.89
N HIS A 93 -3.64 -15.69 -17.16
CA HIS A 93 -4.59 -15.24 -18.19
C HIS A 93 -6.05 -15.54 -17.83
N ARG A 94 -6.31 -16.65 -17.13
CA ARG A 94 -7.65 -17.05 -16.67
C ARG A 94 -8.12 -16.32 -15.40
N GLY A 95 -7.39 -15.30 -14.94
CA GLY A 95 -7.77 -14.55 -13.75
C GLY A 95 -7.67 -15.37 -12.46
N ASN A 96 -6.57 -16.10 -12.27
CA ASN A 96 -6.30 -16.89 -11.08
C ASN A 96 -4.90 -16.61 -10.52
N ILE A 97 -4.60 -17.18 -9.35
CA ILE A 97 -3.28 -17.06 -8.73
C ILE A 97 -2.42 -18.26 -9.13
N ALA A 98 -1.26 -17.98 -9.73
CA ALA A 98 -0.22 -18.96 -9.96
C ALA A 98 0.75 -19.02 -8.78
N GLU A 99 0.67 -20.07 -7.96
CA GLU A 99 1.70 -20.29 -6.94
C GLU A 99 2.92 -20.94 -7.59
N MET A 100 3.93 -20.11 -7.87
CA MET A 100 5.23 -20.52 -8.39
C MET A 100 6.30 -20.32 -7.34
N LYS A 101 7.03 -21.37 -7.00
CA LYS A 101 8.09 -21.28 -5.98
C LYS A 101 9.09 -20.18 -6.32
N THR A 102 9.69 -19.60 -5.28
CA THR A 102 10.69 -18.54 -5.45
C THR A 102 11.86 -19.04 -6.31
N GLY A 103 12.31 -18.24 -7.29
CA GLY A 103 13.35 -18.61 -8.22
C GLY A 103 12.89 -19.39 -9.46
N GLU A 104 11.57 -19.66 -9.65
CA GLU A 104 11.03 -20.33 -10.84
C GLU A 104 10.74 -19.39 -12.02
N GLY A 105 11.12 -18.11 -11.94
CA GLY A 105 10.99 -17.14 -13.02
C GLY A 105 9.58 -16.57 -13.17
N LYS A 106 8.98 -16.10 -12.07
CA LYS A 106 7.68 -15.41 -12.10
C LYS A 106 7.67 -14.22 -13.06
N THR A 107 8.70 -13.37 -13.01
CA THR A 107 8.82 -12.14 -13.81
C THR A 107 8.75 -12.42 -15.33
N ILE A 108 9.40 -13.46 -15.83
CA ILE A 108 9.29 -13.80 -17.24
C ILE A 108 7.94 -14.47 -17.57
N THR A 109 7.34 -15.19 -16.61
CA THR A 109 6.03 -15.84 -16.79
C THR A 109 4.92 -14.84 -17.04
N GLU A 110 4.92 -13.69 -16.36
CA GLU A 110 3.90 -12.65 -16.52
C GLU A 110 3.89 -12.02 -17.93
N THR A 111 5.00 -12.12 -18.67
CA THR A 111 5.08 -11.56 -20.03
C THR A 111 4.11 -12.22 -20.98
N LEU A 112 3.79 -13.49 -20.77
CA LEU A 112 2.86 -14.27 -21.59
C LEU A 112 1.43 -13.72 -21.54
N PRO A 113 0.77 -13.67 -20.36
CA PRO A 113 -0.58 -13.12 -20.26
C PRO A 113 -0.61 -11.60 -20.46
N ALA A 114 0.47 -10.87 -20.11
CA ALA A 114 0.53 -9.42 -20.31
C ALA A 114 0.47 -9.07 -21.79
N TYR A 115 1.28 -9.75 -22.64
CA TYR A 115 1.22 -9.57 -24.09
C TYR A 115 -0.17 -9.86 -24.65
N LEU A 116 -0.72 -11.07 -24.34
CA LEU A 116 -2.00 -11.52 -24.89
C LEU A 116 -3.14 -10.54 -24.57
N ASN A 117 -3.23 -10.09 -23.32
CA ASN A 117 -4.32 -9.19 -22.90
C ASN A 117 -4.09 -7.73 -23.35
N ALA A 118 -2.84 -7.32 -23.58
CA ALA A 118 -2.53 -5.99 -24.12
C ALA A 118 -2.98 -5.83 -25.59
N LEU A 119 -3.13 -6.92 -26.35
CA LEU A 119 -3.61 -6.90 -27.73
C LEU A 119 -5.02 -6.33 -27.88
N SER A 120 -5.83 -6.37 -26.81
CA SER A 120 -7.17 -5.78 -26.77
C SER A 120 -7.17 -4.23 -26.84
N GLY A 121 -6.02 -3.59 -26.53
CA GLY A 121 -5.89 -2.13 -26.48
C GLY A 121 -6.42 -1.46 -25.20
N HIS A 122 -7.03 -2.22 -24.27
CA HIS A 122 -7.58 -1.68 -23.02
C HIS A 122 -6.51 -1.47 -21.92
N GLY A 123 -5.28 -1.93 -22.14
CA GLY A 123 -4.17 -1.79 -21.20
C GLY A 123 -4.08 -2.90 -20.16
N VAL A 124 -2.84 -3.18 -19.75
CA VAL A 124 -2.50 -4.15 -18.72
C VAL A 124 -1.63 -3.48 -17.67
N HIS A 125 -2.00 -3.64 -16.39
CA HIS A 125 -1.20 -3.18 -15.28
C HIS A 125 -0.44 -4.34 -14.64
N ILE A 126 0.87 -4.20 -14.48
CA ILE A 126 1.72 -5.14 -13.74
C ILE A 126 2.12 -4.47 -12.44
N VAL A 127 1.63 -5.03 -11.35
CA VAL A 127 1.70 -4.43 -10.01
C VAL A 127 2.83 -5.09 -9.21
N THR A 128 3.76 -4.29 -8.72
CA THR A 128 4.89 -4.73 -7.90
C THR A 128 4.86 -4.08 -6.51
N VAL A 129 5.69 -4.58 -5.59
CA VAL A 129 5.72 -4.10 -4.20
C VAL A 129 6.57 -2.85 -3.98
N ASN A 130 7.41 -2.43 -4.95
CA ASN A 130 8.26 -1.24 -4.82
C ASN A 130 8.74 -0.71 -6.17
N ASP A 131 9.18 0.57 -6.18
CA ASP A 131 9.63 1.29 -7.37
C ASP A 131 10.86 0.66 -8.03
N TYR A 132 11.77 0.06 -7.23
CA TYR A 132 12.95 -0.61 -7.78
C TYR A 132 12.57 -1.79 -8.68
N LEU A 133 11.66 -2.64 -8.21
CA LEU A 133 11.17 -3.78 -9.01
C LEU A 133 10.38 -3.28 -10.23
N ALA A 134 9.53 -2.28 -10.08
CA ALA A 134 8.77 -1.71 -11.18
C ALA A 134 9.70 -1.19 -12.30
N LYS A 135 10.72 -0.40 -11.97
CA LYS A 135 11.72 0.11 -12.93
C LYS A 135 12.52 -1.01 -13.57
N ARG A 136 13.03 -1.95 -12.75
CA ARG A 136 13.84 -3.08 -13.22
C ARG A 136 13.06 -3.95 -14.22
N ASP A 137 11.84 -4.34 -13.86
CA ASP A 137 11.05 -5.29 -14.64
C ASP A 137 10.47 -4.63 -15.90
N ALA A 138 10.07 -3.36 -15.84
CA ALA A 138 9.68 -2.56 -17.01
C ALA A 138 10.84 -2.39 -18.02
N ALA A 139 12.06 -2.20 -17.52
CA ALA A 139 13.24 -2.10 -18.40
C ALA A 139 13.62 -3.46 -19.01
N TRP A 140 13.63 -4.52 -18.20
CA TRP A 140 14.08 -5.84 -18.60
C TRP A 140 13.05 -6.58 -19.46
N MET A 141 11.82 -6.79 -18.96
CA MET A 141 10.75 -7.45 -19.71
C MET A 141 10.19 -6.58 -20.83
N GLY A 142 10.26 -5.28 -20.68
CA GLY A 142 9.88 -4.30 -21.70
C GLY A 142 10.57 -4.48 -23.04
N LYS A 143 11.77 -5.11 -23.09
CA LYS A 143 12.44 -5.46 -24.36
C LYS A 143 11.61 -6.41 -25.20
N ILE A 144 10.98 -7.43 -24.57
CA ILE A 144 10.13 -8.40 -25.26
C ILE A 144 8.95 -7.69 -25.92
N PHE A 145 8.28 -6.84 -25.13
CA PHE A 145 7.08 -6.13 -25.58
C PHE A 145 7.38 -5.12 -26.69
N ARG A 146 8.45 -4.32 -26.52
CA ARG A 146 8.87 -3.32 -27.53
C ARG A 146 9.32 -3.99 -28.82
N PHE A 147 10.02 -5.14 -28.73
CA PHE A 147 10.38 -5.94 -29.89
C PHE A 147 9.15 -6.42 -30.67
N LEU A 148 8.09 -6.79 -29.97
CA LEU A 148 6.80 -7.18 -30.56
C LEU A 148 5.91 -5.98 -30.92
N GLY A 149 6.36 -4.74 -30.72
CA GLY A 149 5.64 -3.54 -31.15
C GLY A 149 4.64 -3.00 -30.15
N LEU A 150 4.67 -3.44 -28.88
CA LEU A 150 3.86 -2.88 -27.79
C LEU A 150 4.63 -1.81 -27.01
N SER A 151 3.89 -0.82 -26.52
CA SER A 151 4.43 0.25 -25.68
C SER A 151 4.44 -0.16 -24.20
N VAL A 152 5.47 0.28 -23.45
CA VAL A 152 5.65 -0.04 -22.03
C VAL A 152 5.93 1.23 -21.25
N GLY A 153 5.10 1.49 -20.25
CA GLY A 153 5.23 2.55 -19.26
C GLY A 153 5.62 2.03 -17.87
N CYS A 154 6.11 2.93 -17.03
CA CYS A 154 6.40 2.61 -15.63
C CYS A 154 5.96 3.79 -14.75
N VAL A 155 5.10 3.53 -13.76
CA VAL A 155 4.59 4.53 -12.80
C VAL A 155 5.29 4.35 -11.46
N VAL A 156 6.00 5.39 -11.02
CA VAL A 156 6.75 5.46 -9.77
C VAL A 156 6.50 6.79 -9.08
N HIS A 157 6.94 6.92 -7.83
CA HIS A 157 6.59 8.05 -6.96
C HIS A 157 6.95 9.44 -7.52
N GLU A 158 8.08 9.58 -8.18
CA GLU A 158 8.66 10.88 -8.55
C GLU A 158 8.08 11.50 -9.85
N LEU A 159 7.18 10.80 -10.55
CA LEU A 159 6.66 11.25 -11.86
C LEU A 159 5.65 12.40 -11.73
N SER A 160 5.74 13.35 -12.65
CA SER A 160 4.72 14.37 -12.89
C SER A 160 3.43 13.76 -13.47
N ASN A 161 2.31 14.50 -13.40
CA ASN A 161 1.03 14.02 -13.93
C ASN A 161 1.07 13.75 -15.45
N ASP A 162 1.83 14.54 -16.21
CA ASP A 162 1.97 14.34 -17.66
C ASP A 162 2.77 13.06 -17.97
N GLU A 163 3.84 12.80 -17.24
CA GLU A 163 4.61 11.56 -17.36
C GLU A 163 3.77 10.33 -16.94
N ARG A 164 2.99 10.44 -15.84
CA ARG A 164 2.05 9.39 -15.43
C ARG A 164 1.03 9.09 -16.52
N ARG A 165 0.43 10.13 -17.12
CA ARG A 165 -0.54 9.99 -18.22
C ARG A 165 0.09 9.29 -19.43
N MET A 166 1.31 9.64 -19.80
CA MET A 166 2.03 8.95 -20.87
C MET A 166 2.28 7.47 -20.52
N ALA A 167 2.65 7.16 -19.27
CA ALA A 167 2.88 5.79 -18.83
C ALA A 167 1.59 4.96 -18.83
N TYR A 168 0.48 5.51 -18.34
CA TYR A 168 -0.83 4.82 -18.36
C TYR A 168 -1.40 4.64 -19.77
N ASN A 169 -1.02 5.47 -20.73
CA ASN A 169 -1.45 5.32 -22.13
C ASN A 169 -0.67 4.24 -22.90
N CYS A 170 0.37 3.66 -22.30
CA CYS A 170 1.05 2.50 -22.88
C CYS A 170 0.17 1.26 -22.87
N ASP A 171 0.49 0.27 -23.71
CA ASP A 171 -0.21 -1.01 -23.77
C ASP A 171 -0.04 -1.81 -22.47
N ILE A 172 1.16 -1.70 -21.86
CA ILE A 172 1.51 -2.35 -20.59
C ILE A 172 2.13 -1.30 -19.66
N THR A 173 1.63 -1.20 -18.43
CA THR A 173 2.11 -0.26 -17.43
C THR A 173 2.55 -1.00 -16.17
N TYR A 174 3.83 -0.90 -15.84
CA TYR A 174 4.38 -1.34 -14.54
C TYR A 174 4.20 -0.25 -13.50
N GLY A 175 4.02 -0.64 -12.24
CA GLY A 175 3.96 0.31 -11.14
C GLY A 175 3.78 -0.37 -9.80
N THR A 176 3.81 0.43 -8.72
CA THR A 176 3.54 -0.09 -7.38
C THR A 176 2.06 -0.06 -7.05
N ASN A 177 1.64 -0.98 -6.17
CA ASN A 177 0.27 -1.03 -5.66
C ASN A 177 -0.20 0.31 -5.08
N ASN A 178 0.69 1.01 -4.36
CA ASN A 178 0.40 2.31 -3.76
C ASN A 178 0.15 3.39 -4.83
N GLU A 179 1.03 3.49 -5.84
CA GLU A 179 0.91 4.53 -6.88
C GLU A 179 -0.36 4.34 -7.71
N PHE A 180 -0.68 3.10 -8.12
CA PHE A 180 -1.92 2.81 -8.82
C PHE A 180 -3.17 3.21 -8.01
N GLY A 181 -3.18 2.88 -6.71
CA GLY A 181 -4.31 3.21 -5.85
C GLY A 181 -4.41 4.71 -5.52
N PHE A 182 -3.27 5.39 -5.29
CA PHE A 182 -3.26 6.84 -5.09
C PHE A 182 -3.64 7.62 -6.35
N ASP A 183 -3.20 7.17 -7.53
CA ASP A 183 -3.61 7.79 -8.80
C ASP A 183 -5.11 7.64 -9.04
N TYR A 184 -5.70 6.48 -8.70
CA TYR A 184 -7.15 6.31 -8.73
C TYR A 184 -7.86 7.32 -7.81
N LEU A 185 -7.38 7.51 -6.59
CA LEU A 185 -7.97 8.49 -5.67
C LEU A 185 -7.80 9.92 -6.21
N ARG A 186 -6.61 10.27 -6.71
CA ARG A 186 -6.34 11.60 -7.31
C ARG A 186 -7.24 11.88 -8.49
N ASP A 187 -7.44 10.93 -9.40
CA ASP A 187 -8.30 11.06 -10.57
C ASP A 187 -9.78 11.33 -10.21
N ASN A 188 -10.20 10.83 -9.05
CA ASN A 188 -11.54 11.08 -8.52
C ASN A 188 -11.66 12.41 -7.73
N MET A 189 -10.60 13.23 -7.68
CA MET A 189 -10.59 14.55 -7.03
C MET A 189 -10.34 15.68 -8.02
N VAL A 190 -10.02 15.40 -9.29
CA VAL A 190 -9.73 16.42 -10.31
C VAL A 190 -11.02 17.08 -10.82
N VAL A 191 -10.93 18.33 -11.22
CA VAL A 191 -12.07 19.11 -11.74
C VAL A 191 -12.12 19.11 -13.28
N TYR A 192 -11.00 18.80 -13.94
CA TYR A 192 -10.90 18.79 -15.39
C TYR A 192 -10.43 17.43 -15.91
N ARG A 193 -11.05 16.97 -17.02
CA ARG A 193 -10.73 15.67 -17.63
C ARG A 193 -9.24 15.53 -17.99
N GLU A 194 -8.63 16.61 -18.43
CA GLU A 194 -7.23 16.65 -18.83
C GLU A 194 -6.27 16.40 -17.65
N GLN A 195 -6.74 16.52 -16.42
CA GLN A 195 -5.96 16.25 -15.22
C GLN A 195 -5.96 14.76 -14.83
N MET A 196 -6.90 13.96 -15.36
CA MET A 196 -6.90 12.51 -15.14
C MET A 196 -5.69 11.85 -15.77
N VAL A 197 -5.13 10.87 -15.07
CA VAL A 197 -3.95 10.13 -15.53
C VAL A 197 -4.26 8.69 -15.92
N GLN A 198 -5.18 8.02 -15.20
CA GLN A 198 -5.53 6.62 -15.45
C GLN A 198 -6.57 6.45 -16.56
N ARG A 199 -6.51 5.28 -17.21
CA ARG A 199 -7.54 4.76 -18.11
C ARG A 199 -8.50 3.84 -17.36
N GLU A 200 -9.13 2.92 -18.09
CA GLU A 200 -9.96 1.84 -17.53
C GLU A 200 -9.09 0.84 -16.75
N LEU A 201 -9.66 0.30 -15.67
CA LEU A 201 -9.05 -0.78 -14.88
C LEU A 201 -9.40 -2.14 -15.53
N ASN A 202 -8.72 -2.46 -16.62
CA ASN A 202 -9.02 -3.66 -17.41
C ASN A 202 -8.41 -4.93 -16.80
N TYR A 203 -7.11 -5.13 -16.89
CA TYR A 203 -6.42 -6.32 -16.40
C TYR A 203 -5.25 -5.96 -15.51
N ALA A 204 -5.20 -6.56 -14.30
CA ALA A 204 -4.04 -6.46 -13.42
C ALA A 204 -3.41 -7.81 -13.15
N ILE A 205 -2.09 -7.85 -13.25
CA ILE A 205 -1.24 -8.96 -12.77
C ILE A 205 -0.48 -8.47 -11.55
N VAL A 206 -0.74 -9.09 -10.39
CA VAL A 206 -0.13 -8.68 -9.12
C VAL A 206 1.03 -9.63 -8.80
N ASP A 207 2.27 -9.12 -8.87
CA ASP A 207 3.43 -9.88 -8.38
C ASP A 207 3.49 -9.81 -6.85
N GLU A 208 3.90 -10.93 -6.22
CA GLU A 208 3.86 -11.09 -4.77
C GLU A 208 2.46 -10.79 -4.20
N VAL A 209 1.44 -11.39 -4.83
CA VAL A 209 0.01 -11.12 -4.56
C VAL A 209 -0.39 -11.30 -3.09
N ASP A 210 0.27 -12.17 -2.36
CA ASP A 210 0.06 -12.39 -0.93
C ASP A 210 0.57 -11.22 -0.07
N SER A 211 1.63 -10.53 -0.48
CA SER A 211 2.05 -9.30 0.19
C SER A 211 1.04 -8.18 -0.01
N ILE A 212 0.65 -7.95 -1.25
CA ILE A 212 -0.18 -6.80 -1.62
C ILE A 212 -1.62 -7.00 -1.16
N LEU A 213 -2.23 -8.16 -1.43
CA LEU A 213 -3.64 -8.39 -1.17
C LEU A 213 -3.97 -8.95 0.22
N ILE A 214 -2.96 -9.41 0.98
CA ILE A 214 -3.16 -9.92 2.34
C ILE A 214 -2.45 -9.04 3.37
N ASP A 215 -1.11 -8.87 3.28
CA ASP A 215 -0.35 -8.17 4.32
C ASP A 215 -0.61 -6.67 4.32
N GLU A 216 -0.44 -6.01 3.17
CA GLU A 216 -0.65 -4.57 3.04
C GLU A 216 -2.14 -4.20 3.04
N ALA A 217 -3.04 -5.14 2.76
CA ALA A 217 -4.47 -4.93 2.73
C ALA A 217 -5.14 -4.74 4.12
N ARG A 218 -4.36 -4.58 5.18
CA ARG A 218 -4.85 -4.24 6.53
C ARG A 218 -5.15 -2.76 6.69
N THR A 219 -4.47 -1.91 5.94
CA THR A 219 -4.63 -0.45 5.99
C THR A 219 -5.13 0.08 4.67
N PRO A 220 -6.13 0.97 4.66
CA PRO A 220 -6.58 1.61 3.43
C PRO A 220 -5.54 2.60 2.89
N LEU A 221 -5.67 2.93 1.62
CA LEU A 221 -5.01 4.10 1.02
C LEU A 221 -5.81 5.35 1.41
N ILE A 222 -5.14 6.36 1.92
CA ILE A 222 -5.76 7.60 2.39
C ILE A 222 -5.03 8.79 1.79
N ILE A 223 -5.76 9.67 1.12
CA ILE A 223 -5.30 11.02 0.80
C ILE A 223 -5.83 11.95 1.88
N SER A 224 -4.93 12.66 2.55
CA SER A 224 -5.29 13.60 3.60
C SER A 224 -4.88 15.03 3.23
N GLY A 225 -5.67 15.99 3.67
CA GLY A 225 -5.38 17.40 3.61
C GLY A 225 -5.20 18.02 4.99
N THR A 226 -4.77 19.28 5.05
CA THR A 226 -4.58 19.98 6.32
C THR A 226 -5.93 20.29 6.99
N GLY A 227 -6.13 19.78 8.19
CA GLY A 227 -7.27 20.11 9.04
C GLY A 227 -7.13 21.45 9.76
N GLU A 228 -8.22 21.90 10.37
CA GLU A 228 -8.29 23.19 11.06
C GLU A 228 -7.93 23.15 12.55
N LYS A 229 -7.83 21.94 13.16
CA LYS A 229 -7.68 21.79 14.62
C LYS A 229 -6.30 22.18 15.15
N SER A 230 -6.29 22.72 16.37
CA SER A 230 -5.09 23.17 17.08
C SER A 230 -4.22 22.00 17.55
N THR A 231 -2.90 22.15 17.46
CA THR A 231 -1.91 21.14 17.89
C THR A 231 -1.55 21.21 19.38
N ASP A 232 -2.02 22.24 20.12
CA ASP A 232 -1.62 22.50 21.50
C ASP A 232 -2.08 21.43 22.49
N MET A 233 -3.21 20.76 22.22
CA MET A 233 -3.77 19.75 23.09
C MET A 233 -2.91 18.47 23.12
N TYR A 234 -2.26 18.09 22.04
CA TYR A 234 -1.35 16.92 22.02
C TYR A 234 -0.16 17.10 22.96
N ALA A 235 0.48 18.28 22.94
CA ALA A 235 1.58 18.59 23.83
C ALA A 235 1.13 18.70 25.31
N LYS A 236 -0.14 19.08 25.57
CA LYS A 236 -0.72 19.11 26.90
C LYS A 236 -1.04 17.70 27.40
N ALA A 237 -1.60 16.85 26.54
CA ALA A 237 -1.88 15.45 26.83
C ALA A 237 -0.59 14.64 27.07
N ASP A 238 0.45 14.85 26.28
CA ASP A 238 1.77 14.21 26.47
C ASP A 238 2.37 14.55 27.84
N ARG A 239 2.35 15.85 28.22
CA ARG A 239 2.83 16.30 29.56
C ARG A 239 2.02 15.69 30.70
N PHE A 240 0.76 15.40 30.50
CA PHE A 240 -0.07 14.72 31.49
C PHE A 240 0.30 13.25 31.60
N VAL A 241 0.30 12.54 30.46
CA VAL A 241 0.51 11.07 30.38
C VAL A 241 1.90 10.68 30.87
N SER A 242 2.94 11.49 30.57
CA SER A 242 4.32 11.23 31.04
C SER A 242 4.46 11.15 32.57
N ARG A 243 3.46 11.63 33.35
CA ARG A 243 3.44 11.60 34.82
C ARG A 243 2.61 10.46 35.39
N LEU A 244 1.93 9.70 34.54
CA LEU A 244 1.06 8.60 34.96
C LEU A 244 1.85 7.33 35.22
N VAL A 245 1.42 6.58 36.20
CA VAL A 245 1.99 5.30 36.56
C VAL A 245 1.16 4.17 35.98
N ARG A 246 1.82 3.28 35.24
CA ARG A 246 1.16 2.09 34.69
C ARG A 246 0.76 1.14 35.82
N GLY A 247 -0.48 0.66 35.79
CA GLY A 247 -0.95 -0.39 36.66
C GLY A 247 -0.39 -1.76 36.26
N GLU A 248 -0.26 -2.67 37.22
CA GLU A 248 0.11 -4.05 36.97
C GLU A 248 -1.06 -4.76 36.30
N ASN A 249 -0.76 -5.59 35.29
CA ASN A 249 -1.75 -6.47 34.66
C ASN A 249 -2.18 -7.54 35.67
N ILE A 250 -3.31 -7.36 36.31
CA ILE A 250 -3.91 -8.37 37.14
C ILE A 250 -4.43 -9.47 36.21
N GLU A 251 -4.03 -10.72 36.46
CA GLU A 251 -4.55 -11.89 35.75
C GLU A 251 -6.09 -11.83 35.73
N LYS A 252 -6.69 -12.12 34.58
CA LYS A 252 -8.15 -12.15 34.44
C LYS A 252 -8.71 -13.08 35.50
N LEU A 253 -9.51 -12.54 36.45
CA LEU A 253 -10.25 -13.29 37.40
C LEU A 253 -10.94 -14.48 36.73
N SER A 254 -10.76 -15.68 37.25
CA SER A 254 -11.44 -16.84 36.73
C SER A 254 -12.95 -16.68 36.91
N LYS A 255 -13.78 -17.40 36.15
CA LYS A 255 -15.24 -17.37 36.34
C LYS A 255 -15.66 -17.72 37.78
N ALA A 256 -14.79 -18.44 38.52
CA ALA A 256 -15.00 -18.78 39.90
C ALA A 256 -14.76 -17.58 40.84
N ASP A 257 -13.75 -16.76 40.57
CA ASP A 257 -13.41 -15.58 41.38
C ASP A 257 -14.48 -14.49 41.24
N ILE A 258 -15.03 -14.32 40.02
CA ILE A 258 -16.17 -13.41 39.74
C ILE A 258 -17.42 -13.88 40.49
N MET A 259 -17.68 -15.21 40.59
CA MET A 259 -18.80 -15.76 41.33
C MET A 259 -18.63 -15.62 42.87
N MET A 260 -17.39 -15.47 43.37
CA MET A 260 -17.09 -15.24 44.80
C MET A 260 -17.15 -13.75 45.18
N GLY A 261 -17.47 -12.85 44.23
CA GLY A 261 -17.63 -11.43 44.50
C GLY A 261 -16.33 -10.67 44.62
N GLU A 262 -15.22 -11.22 44.16
CA GLU A 262 -13.96 -10.48 44.07
C GLU A 262 -14.06 -9.43 42.97
N THR A 263 -14.00 -8.18 43.36
CA THR A 263 -13.87 -7.04 42.42
C THR A 263 -12.41 -6.82 42.08
N GLN A 264 -12.12 -6.67 40.81
CA GLN A 264 -10.79 -6.35 40.29
C GLN A 264 -10.33 -5.04 40.96
N GLN A 265 -9.31 -5.08 41.78
CA GLN A 265 -8.69 -3.87 42.33
C GLN A 265 -7.85 -3.24 41.22
N GLU A 266 -8.27 -2.06 40.71
CA GLU A 266 -7.49 -1.27 39.76
C GLU A 266 -6.24 -0.77 40.47
N SER A 267 -5.05 -1.08 39.91
CA SER A 267 -3.78 -0.55 40.39
C SER A 267 -3.23 0.46 39.39
N GLY A 268 -2.53 1.51 39.87
CA GLY A 268 -1.94 2.54 39.03
C GLY A 268 -2.97 3.53 38.41
N ASP A 269 -2.50 4.34 37.49
CA ASP A 269 -3.31 5.42 36.87
C ASP A 269 -3.93 5.00 35.54
N TYR A 270 -3.35 4.02 34.87
CA TYR A 270 -3.89 3.45 33.63
C TYR A 270 -3.56 1.96 33.48
N MET A 271 -4.44 1.27 32.80
CA MET A 271 -4.29 -0.15 32.44
C MET A 271 -3.91 -0.24 30.95
N CYS A 272 -3.02 -1.20 30.63
CA CYS A 272 -2.61 -1.47 29.27
C CYS A 272 -2.71 -2.98 28.99
N ASP A 273 -3.54 -3.38 28.06
CA ASP A 273 -3.59 -4.73 27.52
C ASP A 273 -2.78 -4.80 26.23
N ILE A 274 -1.56 -5.33 26.32
CA ILE A 274 -0.66 -5.47 25.18
C ILE A 274 -1.23 -6.44 24.14
N LYS A 275 -1.98 -7.48 24.57
CA LYS A 275 -2.57 -8.49 23.69
C LYS A 275 -3.71 -7.91 22.86
N ALA A 276 -4.57 -7.10 23.50
CA ALA A 276 -5.68 -6.42 22.85
C ALA A 276 -5.28 -5.08 22.20
N ARG A 277 -4.04 -4.61 22.42
CA ARG A 277 -3.56 -3.26 22.01
C ARG A 277 -4.48 -2.13 22.49
N THR A 278 -5.01 -2.25 23.72
CA THR A 278 -5.90 -1.27 24.32
C THR A 278 -5.30 -0.63 25.57
N VAL A 279 -5.65 0.63 25.81
CA VAL A 279 -5.30 1.37 27.02
C VAL A 279 -6.55 2.03 27.58
N ALA A 280 -6.65 2.10 28.89
CA ALA A 280 -7.75 2.79 29.57
C ALA A 280 -7.24 3.43 30.86
N LEU A 281 -7.78 4.61 31.20
CA LEU A 281 -7.55 5.23 32.50
C LEU A 281 -8.31 4.47 33.59
N THR A 282 -7.69 4.29 34.76
CA THR A 282 -8.36 3.84 35.98
C THR A 282 -9.15 5.01 36.60
N GLN A 283 -10.01 4.75 37.58
CA GLN A 283 -10.70 5.82 38.31
C GLN A 283 -9.72 6.82 38.92
N GLN A 284 -8.54 6.37 39.36
CA GLN A 284 -7.50 7.24 39.88
C GLN A 284 -6.91 8.12 38.75
N GLY A 285 -6.68 7.54 37.59
CA GLY A 285 -6.20 8.28 36.40
C GLY A 285 -7.20 9.31 35.91
N GLN A 286 -8.50 8.97 35.91
CA GLN A 286 -9.57 9.90 35.54
C GLN A 286 -9.60 11.13 36.45
N ARG A 287 -9.58 10.95 37.78
CA ARG A 287 -9.53 12.09 38.74
C ARG A 287 -8.30 12.96 38.55
N LYS A 288 -7.15 12.37 38.24
CA LYS A 288 -5.92 13.13 37.91
C LYS A 288 -6.09 13.93 36.62
N ALA A 289 -6.73 13.35 35.59
CA ALA A 289 -7.03 14.03 34.33
C ALA A 289 -7.99 15.20 34.54
N GLU A 290 -9.08 15.00 35.27
CA GLU A 290 -10.07 16.04 35.64
C GLU A 290 -9.38 17.21 36.33
N THR A 291 -8.53 16.90 37.31
CA THR A 291 -7.77 17.93 38.03
C THR A 291 -6.78 18.67 37.16
N PHE A 292 -6.06 17.93 36.26
CA PHE A 292 -5.04 18.52 35.38
C PHE A 292 -5.64 19.41 34.29
N PHE A 293 -6.76 19.00 33.71
CA PHE A 293 -7.43 19.72 32.62
C PHE A 293 -8.45 20.75 33.12
N GLY A 294 -8.84 20.68 34.40
CA GLY A 294 -9.80 21.59 35.03
C GLY A 294 -11.22 21.35 34.56
N ILE A 295 -11.60 20.07 34.42
CA ILE A 295 -12.93 19.59 34.03
C ILE A 295 -13.57 18.82 35.17
N ASP A 296 -14.91 18.78 35.24
CA ASP A 296 -15.64 18.13 36.31
C ASP A 296 -15.78 16.62 36.11
N ASP A 297 -16.01 16.17 34.87
CA ASP A 297 -16.15 14.75 34.50
C ASP A 297 -15.56 14.52 33.10
N ILE A 298 -14.55 13.64 33.01
CA ILE A 298 -13.90 13.30 31.74
C ILE A 298 -14.82 12.48 30.82
N SER A 299 -15.85 11.83 31.37
CA SER A 299 -16.82 11.02 30.63
C SER A 299 -17.95 11.83 30.01
N ASP A 300 -18.06 13.10 30.30
CA ASP A 300 -19.06 14.00 29.71
C ASP A 300 -18.81 14.13 28.18
N ALA A 301 -19.90 14.18 27.41
CA ALA A 301 -19.87 14.39 25.97
C ALA A 301 -19.11 15.65 25.56
N ALA A 302 -19.16 16.74 26.38
CA ALA A 302 -18.42 17.95 26.16
C ALA A 302 -16.89 17.79 26.26
N ASN A 303 -16.41 16.75 26.97
CA ASN A 303 -14.99 16.48 27.21
C ASN A 303 -14.43 15.34 26.36
N THR A 304 -15.20 14.84 25.41
CA THR A 304 -14.82 13.69 24.53
C THR A 304 -13.50 13.97 23.81
N GLU A 305 -13.26 15.20 23.34
CA GLU A 305 -12.03 15.58 22.65
C GLU A 305 -10.81 15.50 23.57
N ILE A 306 -10.91 15.96 24.80
CA ILE A 306 -9.83 15.87 25.81
C ILE A 306 -9.53 14.40 26.13
N ASN A 307 -10.56 13.59 26.34
CA ASN A 307 -10.42 12.16 26.59
C ASN A 307 -9.74 11.45 25.41
N HIS A 308 -10.12 11.80 24.17
CA HIS A 308 -9.50 11.26 22.97
C HIS A 308 -7.99 11.57 22.93
N HIS A 309 -7.57 12.80 23.15
CA HIS A 309 -6.14 13.18 23.17
C HIS A 309 -5.37 12.44 24.26
N ILE A 310 -5.94 12.24 25.44
CA ILE A 310 -5.31 11.49 26.53
C ILE A 310 -5.14 10.02 26.14
N ILE A 311 -6.16 9.39 25.55
CA ILE A 311 -6.09 7.99 25.12
C ILE A 311 -5.04 7.81 24.01
N GLN A 312 -4.95 8.72 23.04
CA GLN A 312 -3.94 8.65 21.98
C GLN A 312 -2.53 8.85 22.56
N ALA A 313 -2.34 9.77 23.49
CA ALA A 313 -1.06 9.93 24.16
C ALA A 313 -0.69 8.68 24.98
N LEU A 314 -1.65 8.05 25.69
CA LEU A 314 -1.44 6.79 26.41
C LEU A 314 -1.05 5.66 25.45
N LYS A 315 -1.72 5.53 24.31
CA LYS A 315 -1.34 4.54 23.27
C LYS A 315 0.08 4.79 22.78
N ALA A 316 0.43 6.03 22.46
CA ALA A 316 1.77 6.40 22.00
C ALA A 316 2.86 6.00 23.01
N HIS A 317 2.64 6.21 24.31
CA HIS A 317 3.60 5.87 25.36
C HIS A 317 3.63 4.37 25.70
N ALA A 318 2.47 3.71 25.76
CA ALA A 318 2.35 2.35 26.29
C ALA A 318 2.50 1.24 25.24
N LEU A 319 2.13 1.50 23.97
CA LEU A 319 2.02 0.49 22.92
C LEU A 319 3.00 0.68 21.76
N PHE A 320 3.57 1.88 21.57
CA PHE A 320 4.46 2.18 20.44
C PHE A 320 5.88 2.44 20.89
N THR A 321 6.81 1.71 20.32
CA THR A 321 8.24 1.76 20.68
C THR A 321 9.04 2.34 19.52
N ARG A 322 9.91 3.31 19.84
CA ARG A 322 10.84 3.88 18.86
C ARG A 322 11.81 2.80 18.37
N ASP A 323 12.23 2.91 17.10
CA ASP A 323 13.10 1.98 16.36
C ASP A 323 12.51 0.58 16.13
N LYS A 324 11.24 0.36 16.55
CA LYS A 324 10.45 -0.84 16.25
C LYS A 324 9.21 -0.48 15.42
N ASP A 325 8.33 0.35 15.96
CA ASP A 325 7.05 0.73 15.32
C ASP A 325 7.21 2.01 14.48
N TYR A 326 8.15 2.87 14.84
CA TYR A 326 8.46 4.11 14.12
C TYR A 326 9.92 4.53 14.36
N VAL A 327 10.46 5.36 13.47
CA VAL A 327 11.77 6.01 13.64
C VAL A 327 11.61 7.53 13.57
N VAL A 328 12.57 8.25 14.17
CA VAL A 328 12.64 9.70 14.05
C VAL A 328 13.83 10.07 13.18
N GLN A 329 13.54 10.66 12.01
CA GLN A 329 14.56 11.07 11.05
C GLN A 329 14.25 12.49 10.54
N ASN A 330 15.27 13.36 10.49
CA ASN A 330 15.13 14.76 10.02
C ASN A 330 14.04 15.56 10.76
N GLY A 331 13.78 15.25 12.03
CA GLY A 331 12.74 15.93 12.83
C GLY A 331 11.31 15.49 12.49
N GLN A 332 11.13 14.35 11.82
CA GLN A 332 9.85 13.77 11.51
C GLN A 332 9.74 12.33 12.04
N VAL A 333 8.54 11.95 12.46
CA VAL A 333 8.20 10.56 12.81
C VAL A 333 7.87 9.82 11.51
N LEU A 334 8.55 8.71 11.25
CA LEU A 334 8.32 7.85 10.09
C LEU A 334 7.88 6.47 10.58
N ILE A 335 6.82 5.94 10.00
CA ILE A 335 6.28 4.63 10.33
C ILE A 335 7.23 3.54 9.82
N VAL A 336 7.46 2.53 10.64
CA VAL A 336 8.10 1.27 10.22
C VAL A 336 7.01 0.25 9.99
N ASP A 337 6.97 -0.33 8.79
CA ASP A 337 6.01 -1.39 8.48
C ASP A 337 6.33 -2.65 9.31
N GLU A 338 5.35 -3.12 10.05
CA GLU A 338 5.48 -4.27 10.95
C GLU A 338 5.89 -5.56 10.22
N PHE A 339 5.54 -5.69 8.93
CA PHE A 339 5.77 -6.90 8.13
C PHE A 339 7.06 -6.87 7.34
N THR A 340 7.33 -5.75 6.69
CA THR A 340 8.50 -5.61 5.81
C THR A 340 9.69 -4.96 6.52
N GLY A 341 9.47 -4.31 7.68
CA GLY A 341 10.47 -3.52 8.39
C GLY A 341 10.91 -2.27 7.61
N ARG A 342 10.18 -1.88 6.57
CA ARG A 342 10.51 -0.74 5.71
C ARG A 342 9.93 0.55 6.25
N LEU A 343 10.61 1.66 5.97
CA LEU A 343 10.09 3.00 6.25
C LEU A 343 8.97 3.34 5.27
N MET A 344 7.81 3.69 5.80
CA MET A 344 6.65 4.10 5.03
C MET A 344 6.65 5.63 4.85
N MET A 345 7.33 6.11 3.82
CA MET A 345 7.40 7.53 3.51
C MET A 345 6.01 8.07 3.14
N GLY A 346 5.65 9.24 3.70
CA GLY A 346 4.38 9.91 3.42
C GLY A 346 3.15 9.28 4.10
N ARG A 347 3.26 8.15 4.80
CA ARG A 347 2.18 7.59 5.61
C ARG A 347 2.21 8.13 7.03
N ARG A 348 1.02 8.29 7.63
CA ARG A 348 0.84 8.73 9.02
C ARG A 348 -0.17 7.81 9.71
N TYR A 349 -0.03 7.64 11.03
CA TYR A 349 -1.06 6.98 11.84
C TYR A 349 -2.31 7.84 11.88
N SER A 350 -3.48 7.21 11.86
CA SER A 350 -4.79 7.86 11.94
C SER A 350 -5.15 8.34 13.35
N ASP A 351 -6.26 9.02 13.46
CA ASP A 351 -6.96 9.36 14.70
C ASP A 351 -6.11 10.14 15.71
N GLY A 352 -5.19 10.98 15.25
CA GLY A 352 -4.33 11.77 16.14
C GLY A 352 -3.16 11.01 16.78
N LEU A 353 -3.04 9.70 16.54
CA LEU A 353 -1.94 8.91 17.10
C LEU A 353 -0.57 9.38 16.60
N HIS A 354 -0.48 9.78 15.31
CA HIS A 354 0.78 10.29 14.76
C HIS A 354 1.23 11.56 15.46
N GLN A 355 0.30 12.49 15.69
CA GLN A 355 0.54 13.73 16.45
C GLN A 355 0.91 13.45 17.90
N ALA A 356 0.29 12.42 18.50
CA ALA A 356 0.66 11.98 19.86
C ALA A 356 2.09 11.41 19.91
N LEU A 357 2.54 10.71 18.86
CA LEU A 357 3.93 10.25 18.73
C LEU A 357 4.89 11.42 18.47
N GLU A 358 4.52 12.39 17.63
CA GLU A 358 5.28 13.61 17.42
C GLU A 358 5.45 14.40 18.73
N ALA A 359 4.40 14.50 19.54
CA ALA A 359 4.45 15.12 20.87
C ALA A 359 5.37 14.33 21.83
N LYS A 360 5.27 12.99 21.86
CA LYS A 360 6.10 12.12 22.67
C LYS A 360 7.59 12.25 22.33
N GLU A 361 7.93 12.35 21.05
CA GLU A 361 9.32 12.50 20.59
C GLU A 361 9.81 13.96 20.57
N HIS A 362 8.97 14.90 21.05
CA HIS A 362 9.27 16.34 21.12
C HIS A 362 9.70 16.93 19.76
N VAL A 363 9.18 16.38 18.66
CA VAL A 363 9.28 16.96 17.32
C VAL A 363 8.12 17.92 17.08
N LYS A 364 8.16 18.67 15.97
CA LYS A 364 7.07 19.59 15.63
C LYS A 364 5.80 18.78 15.38
N VAL A 365 4.76 19.04 16.18
CA VAL A 365 3.44 18.44 15.99
C VAL A 365 2.77 19.10 14.78
N GLU A 366 2.51 18.35 13.74
CA GLU A 366 1.81 18.82 12.55
C GLU A 366 0.30 18.82 12.82
N ARG A 367 -0.45 19.66 12.09
CA ARG A 367 -1.92 19.73 12.23
C ARG A 367 -2.56 18.38 11.94
N GLU A 368 -3.72 18.14 12.56
CA GLU A 368 -4.54 16.98 12.18
C GLU A 368 -4.85 17.03 10.70
N ASN A 369 -4.81 15.87 10.06
CA ASN A 369 -5.15 15.75 8.67
C ASN A 369 -6.63 15.34 8.55
N LYS A 370 -7.39 16.04 7.69
CA LYS A 370 -8.73 15.61 7.28
C LYS A 370 -8.60 14.60 6.14
N THR A 371 -9.31 13.49 6.21
CA THR A 371 -9.35 12.51 5.11
C THR A 371 -10.12 13.10 3.93
N LEU A 372 -9.44 13.24 2.80
CA LEU A 372 -10.03 13.75 1.55
C LEU A 372 -10.58 12.61 0.69
N ALA A 373 -9.86 11.51 0.61
CA ALA A 373 -10.27 10.32 -0.13
C ALA A 373 -9.64 9.07 0.50
N THR A 374 -10.35 7.97 0.45
CA THR A 374 -9.88 6.68 0.98
C THR A 374 -10.41 5.53 0.14
N ILE A 375 -9.61 4.45 0.02
CA ILE A 375 -10.04 3.16 -0.53
C ILE A 375 -9.19 2.05 0.06
N THR A 376 -9.79 0.89 0.34
CA THR A 376 -9.02 -0.31 0.69
C THR A 376 -8.40 -0.95 -0.56
N PHE A 377 -7.25 -1.63 -0.40
CA PHE A 377 -6.67 -2.40 -1.50
C PHE A 377 -7.64 -3.45 -2.04
N GLN A 378 -8.42 -4.08 -1.14
CA GLN A 378 -9.41 -5.07 -1.52
C GLN A 378 -10.41 -4.48 -2.53
N ASN A 379 -11.00 -3.34 -2.22
CA ASN A 379 -11.99 -2.72 -3.08
C ASN A 379 -11.35 -2.14 -4.35
N TYR A 380 -10.14 -1.59 -4.27
CA TYR A 380 -9.43 -1.10 -5.46
C TYR A 380 -9.17 -2.22 -6.47
N PHE A 381 -8.55 -3.35 -6.04
CA PHE A 381 -8.22 -4.45 -6.97
C PHE A 381 -9.46 -5.21 -7.46
N ARG A 382 -10.56 -5.23 -6.72
CA ARG A 382 -11.85 -5.79 -7.18
C ARG A 382 -12.50 -4.98 -8.31
N MET A 383 -12.07 -3.76 -8.57
CA MET A 383 -12.58 -2.93 -9.67
C MET A 383 -12.00 -3.32 -11.03
N TYR A 384 -10.90 -4.07 -11.09
CA TYR A 384 -10.39 -4.57 -12.36
C TYR A 384 -11.34 -5.59 -12.97
N HIS A 385 -11.57 -5.49 -14.29
CA HIS A 385 -12.38 -6.48 -15.01
C HIS A 385 -11.78 -7.88 -14.92
N LYS A 386 -10.45 -7.98 -14.96
CA LYS A 386 -9.69 -9.21 -14.78
C LYS A 386 -8.56 -8.97 -13.78
N LEU A 387 -8.50 -9.80 -12.76
CA LEU A 387 -7.44 -9.78 -11.74
C LEU A 387 -6.73 -11.13 -11.73
N ALA A 388 -5.41 -11.10 -11.69
CA ALA A 388 -4.58 -12.29 -11.52
C ALA A 388 -3.39 -11.96 -10.62
N GLY A 389 -2.74 -12.99 -10.09
CA GLY A 389 -1.56 -12.76 -9.27
C GLY A 389 -0.64 -13.95 -9.21
N MET A 390 0.58 -13.72 -8.75
CA MET A 390 1.57 -14.77 -8.56
C MET A 390 2.37 -14.54 -7.28
N THR A 391 2.75 -15.63 -6.63
CA THR A 391 3.64 -15.66 -5.47
C THR A 391 4.16 -17.08 -5.26
N GLY A 392 5.13 -17.25 -4.34
CA GLY A 392 5.63 -18.57 -3.93
C GLY A 392 4.81 -19.25 -2.84
N THR A 393 3.81 -18.60 -2.25
CA THR A 393 3.21 -18.96 -0.94
C THR A 393 1.72 -18.64 -0.79
N ALA A 394 0.92 -18.65 -1.86
CA ALA A 394 -0.52 -18.31 -1.79
C ALA A 394 -1.41 -19.38 -1.18
N LYS A 395 -1.04 -20.67 -1.26
CA LYS A 395 -1.91 -21.79 -0.91
C LYS A 395 -2.39 -21.80 0.54
N THR A 396 -1.61 -21.23 1.45
CA THR A 396 -2.01 -21.11 2.86
C THR A 396 -3.19 -20.19 3.06
N GLU A 397 -3.38 -19.20 2.19
CA GLU A 397 -4.41 -18.17 2.23
C GLU A 397 -5.48 -18.33 1.13
N GLU A 398 -5.56 -19.51 0.48
CA GLU A 398 -6.49 -19.78 -0.62
C GLU A 398 -7.95 -19.45 -0.28
N ALA A 399 -8.39 -19.74 0.95
CA ALA A 399 -9.74 -19.46 1.40
C ALA A 399 -10.03 -17.94 1.42
N GLU A 400 -9.05 -17.13 1.78
CA GLU A 400 -9.16 -15.67 1.79
C GLU A 400 -9.20 -15.12 0.36
N PHE A 401 -8.28 -15.55 -0.51
CA PHE A 401 -8.28 -15.14 -1.92
C PHE A 401 -9.61 -15.46 -2.61
N GLN A 402 -10.17 -16.64 -2.34
CA GLN A 402 -11.44 -17.02 -2.93
C GLN A 402 -12.61 -16.23 -2.36
N SER A 403 -12.64 -15.98 -1.04
CA SER A 403 -13.78 -15.29 -0.40
C SER A 403 -13.82 -13.79 -0.67
N ILE A 404 -12.66 -13.14 -0.79
CA ILE A 404 -12.55 -11.67 -0.97
C ILE A 404 -12.47 -11.29 -2.45
N TYR A 405 -11.61 -11.98 -3.21
CA TYR A 405 -11.28 -11.59 -4.58
C TYR A 405 -11.86 -12.53 -5.65
N GLY A 406 -12.43 -13.67 -5.24
CA GLY A 406 -12.93 -14.68 -6.18
C GLY A 406 -11.82 -15.43 -6.93
N LEU A 407 -10.57 -15.41 -6.42
CA LEU A 407 -9.41 -15.97 -7.10
C LEU A 407 -9.11 -17.39 -6.58
N ASP A 408 -8.96 -18.36 -7.49
CA ASP A 408 -8.46 -19.69 -7.18
C ASP A 408 -6.92 -19.70 -7.14
N VAL A 409 -6.34 -20.54 -6.26
CA VAL A 409 -4.87 -20.71 -6.17
C VAL A 409 -4.47 -22.03 -6.83
N MET A 410 -3.62 -21.95 -7.86
CA MET A 410 -3.06 -23.11 -8.55
C MET A 410 -1.56 -23.25 -8.29
N GLU A 411 -1.19 -24.38 -7.65
CA GLU A 411 0.22 -24.70 -7.40
C GLU A 411 0.87 -25.19 -8.70
N ILE A 412 1.83 -24.43 -9.22
CA ILE A 412 2.60 -24.79 -10.42
C ILE A 412 3.79 -25.66 -10.00
N PRO A 413 4.04 -26.81 -10.65
CA PRO A 413 5.19 -27.64 -10.34
C PRO A 413 6.51 -26.89 -10.65
N THR A 414 7.57 -27.24 -9.91
CA THR A 414 8.90 -26.71 -10.18
C THR A 414 9.52 -27.33 -11.43
N ASN A 415 10.32 -26.56 -12.17
CA ASN A 415 11.00 -27.03 -13.38
C ASN A 415 11.96 -28.21 -13.08
N LYS A 416 12.69 -28.13 -11.95
CA LYS A 416 13.53 -29.19 -11.44
C LYS A 416 13.04 -29.65 -10.06
N PRO A 417 13.23 -30.93 -9.68
CA PRO A 417 12.82 -31.41 -8.36
C PRO A 417 13.49 -30.64 -7.22
N LEU A 418 12.71 -30.31 -6.19
CA LEU A 418 13.20 -29.64 -5.00
C LEU A 418 14.17 -30.57 -4.21
N ARG A 419 15.40 -30.11 -3.97
CA ARG A 419 16.42 -30.84 -3.24
C ARG A 419 16.70 -30.28 -1.84
N ARG A 420 15.98 -29.22 -1.45
CA ARG A 420 16.08 -28.61 -0.12
C ARG A 420 15.59 -29.55 0.97
N ILE A 421 16.30 -29.58 2.09
CA ILE A 421 15.96 -30.35 3.29
C ILE A 421 15.40 -29.38 4.35
N ASP A 422 14.14 -29.54 4.69
CA ASP A 422 13.48 -28.78 5.74
C ASP A 422 13.55 -29.58 7.06
N ASN A 423 14.49 -29.20 7.95
CA ASN A 423 14.67 -29.85 9.24
C ASN A 423 13.55 -29.48 10.22
N ASN A 424 13.34 -30.32 11.24
CA ASN A 424 12.39 -30.01 12.31
C ASN A 424 12.83 -28.78 13.11
N ASP A 425 11.86 -28.12 13.74
CA ASP A 425 12.12 -27.02 14.67
C ASP A 425 12.81 -27.55 15.92
N ILE A 426 13.71 -26.75 16.48
CA ILE A 426 14.31 -26.99 17.79
C ILE A 426 13.74 -25.99 18.79
N ILE A 427 13.24 -26.49 19.93
CA ILE A 427 12.51 -25.68 20.92
C ILE A 427 13.30 -25.62 22.22
N TYR A 428 13.47 -24.39 22.72
CA TYR A 428 14.15 -24.07 23.97
C TYR A 428 13.17 -23.46 24.98
N GLY A 429 13.47 -23.64 26.28
CA GLY A 429 12.70 -23.02 27.37
C GLY A 429 12.88 -21.49 27.39
N THR A 430 14.10 -21.02 27.17
CA THR A 430 14.47 -19.60 27.28
C THR A 430 14.95 -19.03 25.94
N GLU A 431 14.79 -17.72 25.76
CA GLU A 431 15.30 -17.01 24.60
C GLU A 431 16.82 -17.02 24.54
N ARG A 432 17.47 -16.89 25.69
CA ARG A 432 18.95 -16.93 25.80
C ARG A 432 19.53 -18.26 25.30
N GLY A 433 19.03 -19.39 25.79
CA GLY A 433 19.46 -20.72 25.36
C GLY A 433 19.26 -20.96 23.86
N LYS A 434 18.18 -20.44 23.32
CA LYS A 434 17.89 -20.44 21.88
C LYS A 434 18.99 -19.70 21.08
N PHE A 435 19.33 -18.46 21.46
CA PHE A 435 20.31 -17.67 20.71
C PHE A 435 21.73 -18.22 20.85
N ASP A 436 22.11 -18.77 22.02
CA ASP A 436 23.38 -19.46 22.19
C ASP A 436 23.51 -20.66 21.23
N ALA A 437 22.44 -21.45 21.09
CA ALA A 437 22.40 -22.58 20.15
C ALA A 437 22.41 -22.15 18.68
N VAL A 438 21.72 -21.03 18.33
CA VAL A 438 21.81 -20.45 16.99
C VAL A 438 23.22 -20.05 16.62
N VAL A 439 23.94 -19.40 17.54
CA VAL A 439 25.37 -19.02 17.35
C VAL A 439 26.24 -20.25 17.16
N ASP A 440 26.06 -21.29 17.97
CA ASP A 440 26.84 -22.54 17.87
C ASP A 440 26.55 -23.26 16.52
N GLU A 441 25.32 -23.29 16.03
CA GLU A 441 25.01 -23.84 14.71
C GLU A 441 25.65 -23.00 13.58
N ILE A 442 25.60 -21.66 13.68
CA ILE A 442 26.27 -20.77 12.70
C ILE A 442 27.76 -21.07 12.65
N VAL A 443 28.47 -21.18 13.82
CA VAL A 443 29.90 -21.50 13.89
C VAL A 443 30.19 -22.84 13.22
N LYS A 444 29.38 -23.86 13.52
CA LYS A 444 29.52 -25.22 12.97
C LYS A 444 29.33 -25.25 11.46
N VAL A 445 28.28 -24.64 10.95
CA VAL A 445 27.96 -24.62 9.50
C VAL A 445 28.96 -23.73 8.74
N HIS A 446 29.32 -22.57 9.31
CA HIS A 446 30.33 -21.69 8.71
C HIS A 446 31.68 -22.38 8.50
N ALA A 447 32.06 -23.27 9.41
CA ALA A 447 33.30 -24.05 9.29
C ALA A 447 33.31 -24.99 8.07
N THR A 448 32.14 -25.37 7.52
CA THR A 448 32.04 -26.16 6.29
C THR A 448 32.12 -25.33 5.00
N GLY A 449 32.14 -23.99 5.11
CA GLY A 449 32.10 -23.08 3.99
C GLY A 449 30.69 -22.87 3.42
N GLN A 450 29.67 -23.49 4.00
CA GLN A 450 28.29 -23.31 3.59
C GLN A 450 27.78 -21.88 3.88
N PRO A 451 27.18 -21.14 2.92
CA PRO A 451 26.59 -19.84 3.20
C PRO A 451 25.35 -19.96 4.10
N ILE A 452 25.19 -18.97 5.00
CA ILE A 452 24.13 -18.97 6.00
C ILE A 452 23.31 -17.67 5.91
N LEU A 453 21.98 -17.82 5.82
CA LEU A 453 21.05 -16.71 5.98
C LEU A 453 20.26 -16.90 7.28
N VAL A 454 20.36 -15.93 8.18
CA VAL A 454 19.65 -15.93 9.46
C VAL A 454 18.50 -14.94 9.40
N GLY A 455 17.27 -15.43 9.55
CA GLY A 455 16.06 -14.61 9.63
C GLY A 455 15.74 -14.25 11.08
N THR A 456 15.57 -12.95 11.37
CA THR A 456 15.15 -12.42 12.68
C THR A 456 13.86 -11.61 12.52
N ILE A 457 13.06 -11.50 13.59
CA ILE A 457 11.77 -10.76 13.55
C ILE A 457 11.98 -9.25 13.77
N SER A 458 12.96 -8.85 14.57
CA SER A 458 13.18 -7.44 14.92
C SER A 458 14.63 -7.00 14.70
N VAL A 459 14.78 -5.66 14.55
CA VAL A 459 16.10 -5.01 14.43
C VAL A 459 16.93 -5.27 15.69
N GLU A 460 16.32 -5.18 16.87
CA GLU A 460 16.97 -5.42 18.17
C GLU A 460 17.58 -6.82 18.25
N LYS A 461 16.80 -7.86 17.87
CA LYS A 461 17.29 -9.25 17.84
C LYS A 461 18.41 -9.46 16.81
N SER A 462 18.35 -8.75 15.69
CA SER A 462 19.41 -8.80 14.68
C SER A 462 20.70 -8.16 15.17
N GLU A 463 20.62 -7.04 15.89
CA GLU A 463 21.77 -6.37 16.50
C GLU A 463 22.37 -7.21 17.65
N MET A 464 21.53 -7.77 18.51
CA MET A 464 21.95 -8.69 19.58
C MET A 464 22.71 -9.91 19.01
N LEU A 465 22.16 -10.56 17.98
CA LEU A 465 22.82 -11.71 17.34
C LEU A 465 24.14 -11.30 16.66
N SER A 466 24.19 -10.13 16.05
CA SER A 466 25.42 -9.56 15.47
C SER A 466 26.52 -9.39 16.52
N ASP A 467 26.18 -8.86 17.70
CA ASP A 467 27.13 -8.71 18.80
C ASP A 467 27.64 -10.06 19.31
N MET A 468 26.75 -11.07 19.40
CA MET A 468 27.16 -12.44 19.81
C MET A 468 28.12 -13.07 18.79
N LEU A 469 27.85 -12.95 17.49
CA LEU A 469 28.70 -13.45 16.41
C LEU A 469 30.04 -12.70 16.34
N SER A 470 30.06 -11.40 16.59
CA SER A 470 31.27 -10.59 16.66
C SER A 470 32.19 -11.05 17.78
N ARG A 471 31.62 -11.39 18.96
CA ARG A 471 32.38 -11.97 20.10
C ARG A 471 32.99 -13.35 19.78
N ARG A 472 32.36 -14.13 18.89
CA ARG A 472 32.86 -15.41 18.39
C ARG A 472 33.82 -15.27 17.20
N GLY A 473 34.07 -14.04 16.70
CA GLY A 473 34.99 -13.76 15.61
C GLY A 473 34.45 -14.14 14.22
N ILE A 474 33.15 -14.37 14.07
CA ILE A 474 32.51 -14.68 12.79
C ILE A 474 32.23 -13.39 12.00
N LYS A 475 32.80 -13.28 10.80
CA LYS A 475 32.50 -12.19 9.87
C LYS A 475 31.07 -12.37 9.34
N HIS A 476 30.23 -11.35 9.44
CA HIS A 476 28.88 -11.40 9.00
C HIS A 476 28.41 -10.02 8.50
N GLN A 477 27.30 -10.00 7.79
CA GLN A 477 26.61 -8.79 7.32
C GLN A 477 25.24 -8.74 7.97
N VAL A 478 24.80 -7.52 8.36
CA VAL A 478 23.48 -7.28 8.94
C VAL A 478 22.66 -6.46 7.95
N LEU A 479 21.48 -6.95 7.68
CA LEU A 479 20.49 -6.30 6.83
C LEU A 479 19.25 -5.97 7.65
N ASN A 480 19.05 -4.69 7.91
CA ASN A 480 17.91 -4.18 8.66
C ASN A 480 17.38 -2.87 8.05
N ALA A 481 16.27 -2.38 8.56
CA ALA A 481 15.60 -1.18 8.07
C ALA A 481 16.48 0.09 8.02
N LYS A 482 17.61 0.11 8.74
CA LYS A 482 18.53 1.25 8.75
C LYS A 482 19.44 1.31 7.49
N LEU A 483 19.56 0.21 6.72
CA LEU A 483 20.51 0.05 5.61
C LEU A 483 19.86 -0.17 4.24
N HIS A 484 18.69 0.39 4.00
CA HIS A 484 17.89 0.19 2.79
C HIS A 484 18.65 0.36 1.46
N ALA A 485 19.49 1.38 1.35
CA ALA A 485 20.23 1.67 0.11
C ALA A 485 21.20 0.56 -0.32
N LYS A 486 21.63 -0.31 0.63
CA LYS A 486 22.56 -1.42 0.38
C LYS A 486 21.90 -2.80 0.42
N GLU A 487 20.59 -2.84 0.60
CA GLU A 487 19.84 -4.09 0.78
C GLU A 487 20.07 -5.07 -0.38
N ALA A 488 19.85 -4.63 -1.59
CA ALA A 488 19.97 -5.46 -2.79
C ALA A 488 21.40 -6.00 -2.97
N GLU A 489 22.41 -5.20 -2.65
CA GLU A 489 23.83 -5.59 -2.75
C GLU A 489 24.19 -6.65 -1.73
N ILE A 490 23.76 -6.50 -0.48
CA ILE A 490 24.03 -7.45 0.60
C ILE A 490 23.36 -8.79 0.33
N VAL A 491 22.07 -8.76 -0.07
CA VAL A 491 21.29 -9.98 -0.36
C VAL A 491 21.87 -10.73 -1.56
N ALA A 492 22.28 -10.01 -2.59
CA ALA A 492 22.88 -10.62 -3.78
C ALA A 492 24.16 -11.42 -3.47
N GLN A 493 24.90 -11.05 -2.42
CA GLN A 493 26.13 -11.73 -1.99
C GLN A 493 25.90 -12.77 -0.89
N ALA A 494 24.69 -12.89 -0.35
CA ALA A 494 24.39 -13.85 0.74
C ALA A 494 24.60 -15.32 0.34
N GLY A 495 24.63 -15.64 -0.96
CA GLY A 495 24.94 -16.97 -1.49
C GLY A 495 26.43 -17.28 -1.70
N SER A 496 27.34 -16.36 -1.39
CA SER A 496 28.79 -16.56 -1.56
C SER A 496 29.36 -17.55 -0.53
N LEU A 497 30.43 -18.25 -0.87
CA LEU A 497 31.04 -19.29 -0.03
C LEU A 497 31.38 -18.73 1.36
N GLY A 498 30.90 -19.38 2.41
CA GLY A 498 31.16 -19.02 3.81
C GLY A 498 30.55 -17.67 4.25
N CYS A 499 29.69 -17.08 3.48
CA CYS A 499 29.03 -15.83 3.86
C CYS A 499 28.00 -16.08 4.98
N VAL A 500 27.96 -15.19 5.99
CA VAL A 500 26.91 -15.17 7.03
C VAL A 500 26.15 -13.85 6.92
N THR A 501 24.85 -13.94 6.68
CA THR A 501 23.97 -12.75 6.55
C THR A 501 22.84 -12.85 7.56
N ILE A 502 22.69 -11.84 8.41
CA ILE A 502 21.53 -11.67 9.30
C ILE A 502 20.55 -10.73 8.60
N ALA A 503 19.32 -11.15 8.38
CA ALA A 503 18.30 -10.34 7.76
C ALA A 503 17.08 -10.21 8.68
N THR A 504 16.63 -8.99 8.93
CA THR A 504 15.30 -8.79 9.52
C THR A 504 14.23 -9.13 8.51
N ASN A 505 13.09 -9.48 9.04
CA ASN A 505 11.90 -9.96 8.35
C ASN A 505 11.75 -9.42 6.91
N MET A 506 11.65 -10.32 5.93
CA MET A 506 11.43 -10.03 4.51
C MET A 506 12.46 -9.15 3.78
N ALA A 507 13.54 -8.71 4.42
CA ALA A 507 14.61 -7.98 3.75
C ALA A 507 15.12 -8.78 2.54
N GLY A 508 15.27 -8.10 1.40
CA GLY A 508 15.63 -8.72 0.12
C GLY A 508 14.50 -9.49 -0.58
N ARG A 509 13.22 -9.25 -0.25
CA ARG A 509 12.09 -9.79 -1.02
C ARG A 509 12.15 -9.27 -2.47
N GLY A 510 11.89 -10.13 -3.44
CA GLY A 510 12.02 -9.80 -4.87
C GLY A 510 13.48 -9.82 -5.40
N THR A 511 14.48 -10.07 -4.53
CA THR A 511 15.88 -10.23 -4.95
C THR A 511 16.29 -11.70 -4.85
N ASP A 512 16.86 -12.24 -5.90
CA ASP A 512 17.35 -13.61 -5.92
C ASP A 512 18.73 -13.75 -5.25
N ILE A 513 18.86 -14.79 -4.42
CA ILE A 513 20.13 -15.19 -3.83
C ILE A 513 20.75 -16.26 -4.76
N LEU A 514 21.80 -15.87 -5.48
CA LEU A 514 22.53 -16.77 -6.36
C LEU A 514 23.66 -17.45 -5.59
N LEU A 515 23.74 -18.78 -5.67
CA LEU A 515 24.85 -19.51 -5.05
C LEU A 515 26.17 -19.14 -5.75
N GLY A 516 27.22 -18.88 -4.96
CA GLY A 516 28.50 -18.39 -5.47
C GLY A 516 28.59 -16.87 -5.59
N GLY A 517 27.50 -16.13 -5.38
CA GLY A 517 27.42 -14.68 -5.50
C GLY A 517 26.81 -14.19 -6.82
N ASN A 518 26.42 -12.93 -6.88
CA ASN A 518 25.84 -12.31 -8.06
C ASN A 518 26.90 -11.59 -8.89
N PRO A 519 27.22 -12.06 -10.12
CA PRO A 519 28.27 -11.46 -10.94
C PRO A 519 27.93 -10.04 -11.39
N GLU A 520 26.67 -9.70 -11.58
CA GLU A 520 26.24 -8.35 -11.97
C GLU A 520 26.60 -7.31 -10.91
N PHE A 521 26.25 -7.57 -9.65
CA PHE A 521 26.58 -6.67 -8.53
C PHE A 521 28.09 -6.56 -8.29
N LEU A 522 28.83 -7.64 -8.48
CA LEU A 522 30.28 -7.63 -8.34
C LEU A 522 30.94 -6.80 -9.47
N ALA A 523 30.45 -6.93 -10.70
CA ALA A 523 30.91 -6.12 -11.84
C ALA A 523 30.61 -4.63 -11.63
N LYS A 524 29.40 -4.27 -11.22
CA LYS A 524 29.04 -2.88 -10.87
C LYS A 524 29.94 -2.31 -9.78
N ARG A 525 30.22 -3.10 -8.74
CA ARG A 525 31.13 -2.70 -7.65
C ARG A 525 32.55 -2.47 -8.16
N GLU A 526 33.04 -3.30 -9.04
CA GLU A 526 34.38 -3.14 -9.65
C GLU A 526 34.46 -1.87 -10.50
N LEU A 527 33.48 -1.60 -11.36
CA LEU A 527 33.41 -0.38 -12.15
C LEU A 527 33.37 0.88 -11.25
N ARG A 528 32.62 0.82 -10.17
CA ARG A 528 32.54 1.89 -9.16
C ARG A 528 33.89 2.12 -8.46
N GLN A 529 34.63 1.05 -8.15
CA GLN A 529 35.99 1.12 -7.58
C GLN A 529 37.01 1.68 -8.59
N ASN A 530 36.82 1.42 -9.87
CA ASN A 530 37.62 1.99 -10.96
C ASN A 530 37.31 3.47 -11.25
N GLY A 531 36.33 4.07 -10.55
CA GLY A 531 36.01 5.50 -10.63
C GLY A 531 34.98 5.85 -11.70
N MET A 532 34.26 4.87 -12.25
CA MET A 532 33.13 5.13 -13.17
C MET A 532 31.97 5.78 -12.41
N ASP A 533 31.34 6.80 -13.02
CA ASP A 533 30.19 7.50 -12.43
C ASP A 533 28.97 6.58 -12.33
N GLU A 534 28.19 6.72 -11.26
CA GLU A 534 27.01 5.91 -10.99
C GLU A 534 25.98 5.98 -12.13
N LEU A 535 25.75 7.16 -12.70
CA LEU A 535 24.85 7.34 -13.84
C LEU A 535 25.35 6.58 -15.08
N LEU A 536 26.65 6.52 -15.29
CA LEU A 536 27.25 5.79 -16.39
C LEU A 536 27.19 4.28 -16.15
N ILE A 537 27.34 3.81 -14.90
CA ILE A 537 27.18 2.41 -14.52
C ILE A 537 25.70 1.98 -14.72
N GLU A 538 24.74 2.81 -14.36
CA GLU A 538 23.31 2.55 -14.61
C GLU A 538 23.02 2.49 -16.11
N ALA A 539 23.55 3.42 -16.91
CA ALA A 539 23.39 3.42 -18.36
C ALA A 539 24.10 2.23 -19.03
N ALA A 540 25.26 1.82 -18.51
CA ALA A 540 26.01 0.66 -19.02
C ALA A 540 25.28 -0.66 -18.74
N THR A 541 24.66 -0.79 -17.59
CA THR A 541 23.84 -1.97 -17.21
C THR A 541 22.40 -1.88 -17.69
N GLY A 542 21.95 -0.68 -18.04
CA GLY A 542 20.66 -0.40 -18.66
C GLY A 542 20.53 -1.11 -20.01
N HIS A 543 19.29 -1.31 -20.38
CA HIS A 543 18.95 -2.07 -21.59
C HIS A 543 18.42 -1.17 -22.71
N GLU A 544 18.53 0.16 -22.55
CA GLU A 544 18.10 1.11 -23.56
C GLU A 544 19.06 1.16 -24.73
N GLU A 545 18.55 1.27 -25.95
CA GLU A 545 19.38 1.50 -27.13
C GLU A 545 19.95 2.92 -27.04
N THR A 546 21.26 3.04 -27.17
CA THR A 546 21.95 4.33 -27.13
C THR A 546 23.00 4.40 -28.22
N SER A 547 23.16 5.58 -28.77
CA SER A 547 24.25 5.95 -29.69
C SER A 547 25.35 6.77 -29.00
N ASP A 548 25.31 6.93 -27.69
CA ASP A 548 26.33 7.64 -26.92
C ASP A 548 27.56 6.76 -26.76
N ASP A 549 28.67 7.22 -27.36
CA ASP A 549 29.95 6.50 -27.39
C ASP A 549 30.45 6.19 -25.98
N SER A 550 30.22 7.07 -24.99
CA SER A 550 30.63 6.86 -23.61
C SER A 550 29.89 5.71 -22.95
N VAL A 551 28.59 5.57 -23.24
CA VAL A 551 27.78 4.48 -22.73
C VAL A 551 28.11 3.15 -23.43
N VAL A 552 28.43 3.19 -24.72
CA VAL A 552 28.87 2.01 -25.51
C VAL A 552 30.21 1.48 -24.96
N GLU A 553 31.18 2.36 -24.68
CA GLU A 553 32.45 2.00 -24.06
C GLU A 553 32.27 1.43 -22.65
N ALA A 554 31.46 2.08 -21.82
CA ALA A 554 31.12 1.59 -20.49
C ALA A 554 30.41 0.22 -20.52
N ARG A 555 29.57 -0.06 -21.52
CA ARG A 555 28.96 -1.38 -21.74
C ARG A 555 30.00 -2.44 -22.08
N ALA A 556 31.00 -2.11 -22.87
CA ALA A 556 32.09 -3.04 -23.23
C ALA A 556 32.91 -3.38 -21.94
N GLU A 557 33.29 -2.38 -21.17
CA GLU A 557 34.00 -2.58 -19.90
C GLU A 557 33.16 -3.42 -18.89
N TYR A 558 31.88 -3.12 -18.78
CA TYR A 558 30.95 -3.90 -17.96
C TYR A 558 30.88 -5.36 -18.42
N ALA A 559 30.75 -5.61 -19.72
CA ALA A 559 30.65 -6.95 -20.28
C ALA A 559 31.92 -7.76 -20.02
N GLU A 560 33.12 -7.14 -20.13
CA GLU A 560 34.40 -7.77 -19.82
C GLU A 560 34.48 -8.15 -18.33
N ALA A 561 34.20 -7.19 -17.45
CA ALA A 561 34.19 -7.41 -15.99
C ALA A 561 33.17 -8.51 -15.62
N TYR A 562 31.95 -8.44 -16.16
CA TYR A 562 30.89 -9.41 -15.91
C TYR A 562 31.31 -10.83 -16.31
N ASN A 563 31.82 -11.01 -17.53
CA ASN A 563 32.22 -12.34 -18.03
C ASN A 563 33.36 -12.95 -17.21
N ARG A 564 34.33 -12.14 -16.80
CA ARG A 564 35.44 -12.60 -15.94
C ARG A 564 34.94 -13.03 -14.56
N ILE A 565 34.14 -12.16 -13.93
CA ILE A 565 33.56 -12.40 -12.61
C ILE A 565 32.60 -13.62 -12.64
N LYS A 566 31.82 -13.77 -13.72
CA LYS A 566 30.92 -14.90 -13.89
C LYS A 566 31.66 -16.24 -13.87
N GLN A 567 32.80 -16.33 -14.53
CA GLN A 567 33.62 -17.55 -14.49
C GLN A 567 34.09 -17.89 -13.07
N GLU A 568 34.34 -16.89 -12.25
CA GLU A 568 34.74 -17.06 -10.85
C GLU A 568 33.54 -17.45 -9.95
N THR A 569 32.41 -16.78 -10.12
CA THR A 569 31.18 -17.09 -9.38
C THR A 569 30.62 -18.47 -9.75
N ASP A 570 30.78 -18.92 -11.02
CA ASP A 570 30.38 -20.27 -11.44
C ASP A 570 31.22 -21.36 -10.72
N LYS A 571 32.50 -21.14 -10.52
CA LYS A 571 33.35 -22.03 -9.72
C LYS A 571 32.98 -22.03 -8.24
N GLN A 572 32.68 -20.87 -7.70
CA GLN A 572 32.20 -20.74 -6.32
C GLN A 572 30.81 -21.39 -6.15
N HIS A 573 29.93 -21.31 -7.15
CA HIS A 573 28.65 -22.00 -7.18
C HIS A 573 28.84 -23.52 -6.94
N ASP A 574 29.74 -24.16 -7.71
CA ASP A 574 29.99 -25.59 -7.58
C ASP A 574 30.52 -25.94 -6.18
N ALA A 575 31.39 -25.09 -5.61
CA ALA A 575 31.89 -25.28 -4.25
C ALA A 575 30.79 -25.14 -3.18
N VAL A 576 29.88 -24.17 -3.33
CA VAL A 576 28.73 -23.97 -2.44
C VAL A 576 27.74 -25.13 -2.56
N VAL A 577 27.47 -25.62 -3.77
CA VAL A 577 26.63 -26.81 -4.02
C VAL A 577 27.22 -28.05 -3.36
N ALA A 578 28.54 -28.23 -3.43
CA ALA A 578 29.22 -29.34 -2.77
C ALA A 578 29.18 -29.20 -1.23
N ALA A 579 29.21 -27.99 -0.70
CA ALA A 579 29.04 -27.71 0.74
C ALA A 579 27.60 -27.89 1.26
N GLY A 580 26.62 -28.10 0.40
CA GLY A 580 25.20 -28.33 0.74
C GLY A 580 24.25 -27.20 0.39
N GLY A 581 24.71 -26.17 -0.35
CA GLY A 581 23.90 -25.03 -0.78
C GLY A 581 23.65 -24.02 0.35
N LEU A 582 22.65 -23.16 0.24
CA LEU A 582 22.30 -22.16 1.23
C LEU A 582 21.63 -22.79 2.46
N HIS A 583 22.16 -22.51 3.66
CA HIS A 583 21.53 -22.87 4.94
C HIS A 583 20.73 -21.70 5.49
N ILE A 584 19.47 -21.95 5.86
CA ILE A 584 18.59 -20.95 6.42
C ILE A 584 18.29 -21.26 7.88
N ILE A 585 18.51 -20.29 8.73
CA ILE A 585 18.17 -20.33 10.16
C ILE A 585 17.07 -19.31 10.42
N GLY A 586 15.90 -19.77 10.89
CA GLY A 586 14.87 -18.89 11.44
C GLY A 586 15.05 -18.82 12.97
N THR A 587 15.24 -17.64 13.53
CA THR A 587 15.40 -17.48 14.99
C THR A 587 14.08 -17.53 15.75
N GLU A 588 12.96 -17.45 15.04
CA GLU A 588 11.60 -17.53 15.56
C GLU A 588 10.64 -17.98 14.45
N ARG A 589 9.46 -18.44 14.85
CA ARG A 589 8.34 -18.62 13.93
C ARG A 589 7.56 -17.32 13.82
N HIS A 590 7.18 -16.96 12.60
CA HIS A 590 6.35 -15.78 12.32
C HIS A 590 4.88 -16.04 12.64
N GLU A 591 4.07 -15.00 12.70
CA GLU A 591 2.63 -15.10 12.91
C GLU A 591 1.92 -15.89 11.79
N SER A 592 2.46 -15.85 10.56
CA SER A 592 1.93 -16.59 9.40
C SER A 592 2.91 -17.63 8.89
N ARG A 593 2.41 -18.84 8.62
CA ARG A 593 3.16 -19.94 7.97
C ARG A 593 3.70 -19.54 6.60
N ARG A 594 3.02 -18.64 5.94
CA ARG A 594 3.40 -18.09 4.65
C ARG A 594 4.77 -17.41 4.70
N ILE A 595 4.98 -16.57 5.71
CA ILE A 595 6.26 -15.85 5.92
C ILE A 595 7.41 -16.85 6.18
N ASP A 596 7.15 -17.88 7.00
CA ASP A 596 8.13 -18.95 7.21
C ASP A 596 8.47 -19.68 5.91
N ASN A 597 7.47 -19.95 5.06
CA ASN A 597 7.67 -20.59 3.76
C ASN A 597 8.42 -19.68 2.77
N GLN A 598 8.23 -18.37 2.82
CA GLN A 598 9.00 -17.40 2.03
C GLN A 598 10.47 -17.38 2.45
N LEU A 599 10.74 -17.44 3.76
CA LEU A 599 12.12 -17.54 4.28
C LEU A 599 12.75 -18.86 3.81
N ARG A 600 12.08 -20.00 4.00
CA ARG A 600 12.54 -21.31 3.49
C ARG A 600 12.77 -21.29 1.99
N GLY A 601 11.90 -20.62 1.23
CA GLY A 601 11.95 -20.53 -0.24
C GLY A 601 13.17 -19.79 -0.80
N ARG A 602 13.97 -19.17 0.07
CA ARG A 602 15.24 -18.56 -0.35
C ARG A 602 16.34 -19.58 -0.64
N ALA A 603 16.22 -20.82 -0.13
CA ALA A 603 17.12 -21.94 -0.43
C ALA A 603 16.47 -22.97 -1.34
N GLY A 604 17.28 -23.75 -2.05
CA GLY A 604 16.82 -24.87 -2.90
C GLY A 604 16.14 -24.41 -4.19
N ARG A 605 16.66 -23.37 -4.86
CA ARG A 605 16.13 -22.82 -6.10
C ARG A 605 16.66 -23.60 -7.30
N GLN A 606 15.85 -23.74 -8.36
CA GLN A 606 16.22 -24.37 -9.63
C GLN A 606 16.93 -25.74 -9.49
N GLY A 607 16.54 -26.52 -8.45
CA GLY A 607 17.11 -27.82 -8.17
C GLY A 607 18.43 -27.82 -7.40
N ASP A 608 18.91 -26.67 -6.93
CA ASP A 608 20.08 -26.58 -6.04
C ASP A 608 19.78 -27.20 -4.67
N PRO A 609 20.78 -27.74 -3.97
CA PRO A 609 20.62 -28.17 -2.59
C PRO A 609 20.45 -26.98 -1.66
N GLY A 610 19.99 -27.26 -0.45
CA GLY A 610 19.85 -26.29 0.62
C GLY A 610 19.26 -26.93 1.87
N SER A 611 19.31 -26.24 2.98
CA SER A 611 18.70 -26.71 4.23
C SER A 611 18.09 -25.58 5.02
N THR A 612 17.05 -25.91 5.80
CA THR A 612 16.40 -24.90 6.65
C THR A 612 16.13 -25.46 8.03
N ARG A 613 16.21 -24.62 9.05
CA ARG A 613 15.88 -24.95 10.43
C ARG A 613 15.37 -23.73 11.18
N PHE A 614 14.35 -23.92 12.02
CA PHE A 614 13.84 -22.89 12.92
C PHE A 614 14.21 -23.22 14.37
N TYR A 615 14.60 -22.19 15.11
CA TYR A 615 14.88 -22.21 16.53
C TYR A 615 13.82 -21.40 17.24
N VAL A 616 13.12 -22.00 18.17
CA VAL A 616 11.94 -21.41 18.83
C VAL A 616 12.13 -21.45 20.34
N SER A 617 11.69 -20.41 21.06
CA SER A 617 11.64 -20.36 22.50
C SER A 617 10.19 -20.30 23.00
N LEU A 618 9.91 -20.77 24.19
CA LEU A 618 8.61 -20.56 24.87
C LEU A 618 8.40 -19.09 25.25
N GLU A 619 9.46 -18.29 25.28
CA GLU A 619 9.43 -16.86 25.55
C GLU A 619 9.15 -16.02 24.27
N ASP A 620 9.19 -16.65 23.09
CA ASP A 620 8.86 -15.96 21.82
C ASP A 620 7.40 -15.47 21.83
N GLU A 621 7.16 -14.31 21.23
CA GLU A 621 5.87 -13.62 21.25
C GLU A 621 4.71 -14.51 20.76
N LEU A 622 4.91 -15.27 19.68
CA LEU A 622 3.92 -16.21 19.15
C LEU A 622 3.56 -17.28 20.21
N MET A 623 4.55 -17.78 20.94
CA MET A 623 4.37 -18.80 21.95
C MET A 623 3.70 -18.24 23.21
N GLN A 624 4.03 -17.03 23.62
CA GLN A 624 3.40 -16.35 24.74
C GLN A 624 1.92 -16.03 24.48
N ARG A 625 1.60 -15.56 23.26
CA ARG A 625 0.22 -15.18 22.91
C ARG A 625 -0.68 -16.38 22.63
N PHE A 626 -0.18 -17.38 21.92
CA PHE A 626 -1.00 -18.45 21.34
C PHE A 626 -0.53 -19.88 21.67
N GLY A 627 0.67 -20.06 22.24
CA GLY A 627 1.27 -21.36 22.57
C GLY A 627 0.55 -22.12 23.68
N GLY A 628 -0.13 -21.40 24.56
CA GLY A 628 -0.96 -21.96 25.64
C GLY A 628 -0.15 -22.60 26.76
N GLU A 629 -0.68 -22.55 27.98
CA GLU A 629 -0.10 -23.14 29.20
C GLU A 629 0.16 -24.65 29.09
N ARG A 630 -0.57 -25.35 28.21
CA ARG A 630 -0.39 -26.79 27.99
C ARG A 630 0.98 -27.15 27.44
N ILE A 631 1.53 -26.31 26.55
CA ILE A 631 2.88 -26.55 26.00
C ILE A 631 3.92 -26.26 27.08
N LYS A 632 3.74 -25.20 27.86
CA LYS A 632 4.61 -24.87 28.99
C LYS A 632 4.64 -25.98 30.05
N LEU A 633 3.47 -26.50 30.44
CA LEU A 633 3.36 -27.63 31.39
C LEU A 633 3.93 -28.93 30.82
N MET A 634 3.78 -29.17 29.52
CA MET A 634 4.34 -30.34 28.84
C MET A 634 5.88 -30.26 28.81
N MET A 635 6.43 -29.10 28.49
CA MET A 635 7.89 -28.85 28.51
C MET A 635 8.48 -29.02 29.89
N GLN A 636 7.90 -28.45 30.94
CA GLN A 636 8.36 -28.60 32.33
C GLN A 636 8.37 -30.06 32.80
N ARG A 637 7.50 -30.90 32.24
CA ARG A 637 7.46 -32.34 32.55
C ARG A 637 8.49 -33.16 31.78
N ILE A 638 8.83 -32.76 30.54
CA ILE A 638 9.72 -33.52 29.65
C ILE A 638 11.18 -33.10 29.86
N SER A 639 11.41 -31.81 30.06
CA SER A 639 12.74 -31.25 30.29
C SER A 639 12.69 -30.27 31.46
N PRO A 640 13.06 -30.71 32.68
CA PRO A 640 13.19 -29.82 33.84
C PRO A 640 14.31 -28.79 33.67
N ASP A 641 15.30 -29.09 32.80
CA ASP A 641 16.41 -28.21 32.46
C ASP A 641 16.02 -27.42 31.20
N GLU A 642 15.79 -26.11 31.36
CA GLU A 642 15.26 -25.20 30.30
C GLU A 642 16.22 -25.01 29.13
N GLU A 643 17.46 -25.49 29.24
CA GLU A 643 18.52 -25.41 28.22
C GLU A 643 18.60 -26.64 27.30
N ILE A 644 17.86 -27.72 27.57
CA ILE A 644 17.90 -28.93 26.74
C ILE A 644 16.99 -28.77 25.50
N PRO A 645 17.55 -28.90 24.29
CA PRO A 645 16.76 -28.78 23.06
C PRO A 645 15.79 -29.95 22.89
N LEU A 646 14.57 -29.64 22.46
CA LEU A 646 13.56 -30.64 22.10
C LEU A 646 13.32 -30.64 20.58
N ASP A 647 13.77 -31.72 19.94
CA ASP A 647 13.48 -31.98 18.52
C ASP A 647 12.32 -32.98 18.42
N MET A 648 11.09 -32.49 18.45
CA MET A 648 9.89 -33.34 18.37
C MET A 648 8.90 -32.84 17.33
N LYS A 649 8.58 -33.65 16.33
CA LYS A 649 7.53 -33.37 15.32
C LYS A 649 6.19 -32.96 15.93
N LEU A 650 5.86 -33.47 17.11
CA LEU A 650 4.62 -33.14 17.81
C LEU A 650 4.57 -31.66 18.23
N LEU A 651 5.69 -31.11 18.66
CA LEU A 651 5.78 -29.71 19.08
C LEU A 651 5.73 -28.77 17.86
N SER A 652 6.44 -29.08 16.78
CA SER A 652 6.33 -28.33 15.51
C SER A 652 4.88 -28.27 15.01
N LYS A 653 4.10 -29.36 15.15
CA LYS A 653 2.68 -29.38 14.80
C LYS A 653 1.82 -28.49 15.71
N GLN A 654 2.17 -28.38 16.99
CA GLN A 654 1.46 -27.47 17.91
C GLN A 654 1.73 -25.99 17.57
N ILE A 655 2.96 -25.65 17.19
CA ILE A 655 3.32 -24.31 16.73
C ILE A 655 2.54 -23.99 15.45
N GLU A 656 2.49 -24.91 14.48
CA GLU A 656 1.70 -24.74 13.27
C GLU A 656 0.19 -24.51 13.58
N ASN A 657 -0.36 -25.21 14.57
CA ASN A 657 -1.72 -24.98 14.99
C ASN A 657 -1.92 -23.60 15.67
N ALA A 658 -0.91 -23.11 16.39
CA ALA A 658 -0.94 -21.75 16.94
C ALA A 658 -0.94 -20.72 15.80
N GLN A 659 -0.08 -20.88 14.80
CA GLN A 659 -0.06 -20.00 13.61
C GLN A 659 -1.41 -20.02 12.88
N LYS A 660 -2.02 -21.18 12.65
CA LYS A 660 -3.37 -21.27 12.04
C LYS A 660 -4.44 -20.49 12.79
N ARG A 661 -4.36 -20.42 14.14
CA ARG A 661 -5.28 -19.60 14.94
C ARG A 661 -5.04 -18.10 14.74
N VAL A 662 -3.76 -17.71 14.66
CA VAL A 662 -3.39 -16.32 14.38
C VAL A 662 -3.86 -15.91 12.99
N GLU A 663 -3.57 -16.74 11.97
CA GLU A 663 -4.01 -16.54 10.60
C GLU A 663 -5.54 -16.37 10.52
N ALA A 664 -6.30 -17.25 11.16
CA ALA A 664 -7.75 -17.18 11.22
C ALA A 664 -8.25 -15.90 11.93
N HIS A 665 -7.62 -15.51 13.03
CA HIS A 665 -7.95 -14.27 13.73
C HIS A 665 -7.67 -13.03 12.88
N ASN A 666 -6.51 -12.98 12.23
CA ASN A 666 -6.14 -11.89 11.32
C ASN A 666 -7.08 -11.82 10.11
N PHE A 667 -7.47 -12.97 9.56
CA PHE A 667 -8.48 -13.04 8.49
C PHE A 667 -9.82 -12.46 8.94
N GLU A 668 -10.31 -12.81 10.15
CA GLU A 668 -11.54 -12.26 10.72
C GLU A 668 -11.45 -10.72 10.85
N ILE A 669 -10.31 -10.19 11.32
CA ILE A 669 -10.11 -8.73 11.42
C ILE A 669 -10.21 -8.09 10.03
N ARG A 670 -9.49 -8.62 9.02
CA ARG A 670 -9.54 -8.08 7.64
C ARG A 670 -10.93 -8.17 7.04
N LYS A 671 -11.63 -9.28 7.28
CA LYS A 671 -13.02 -9.47 6.83
C LYS A 671 -13.96 -8.45 7.46
N ASN A 672 -13.83 -8.18 8.75
CA ASN A 672 -14.63 -7.16 9.42
C ASN A 672 -14.35 -5.77 8.86
N VAL A 673 -13.08 -5.40 8.67
CA VAL A 673 -12.71 -4.11 8.05
C VAL A 673 -13.35 -3.99 6.66
N LEU A 674 -13.27 -5.05 5.85
CA LEU A 674 -13.86 -5.08 4.51
C LEU A 674 -15.39 -4.92 4.56
N GLN A 675 -16.09 -5.56 5.51
CA GLN A 675 -17.54 -5.45 5.62
C GLN A 675 -18.02 -4.01 5.87
N TYR A 676 -17.28 -3.23 6.66
CA TYR A 676 -17.53 -1.80 6.85
C TYR A 676 -17.18 -0.99 5.60
N ASP A 677 -16.01 -1.26 4.99
CA ASP A 677 -15.60 -0.56 3.77
C ASP A 677 -16.47 -0.88 2.55
N ASP A 678 -17.07 -2.07 2.47
CA ASP A 678 -18.03 -2.43 1.40
C ASP A 678 -19.27 -1.52 1.42
N VAL A 679 -19.70 -1.04 2.60
CA VAL A 679 -20.78 -0.04 2.70
C VAL A 679 -20.32 1.28 2.09
N MET A 680 -19.14 1.76 2.50
CA MET A 680 -18.53 2.97 1.94
C MET A 680 -18.24 2.83 0.45
N ASN A 681 -17.84 1.64 0.00
CA ASN A 681 -17.52 1.40 -1.41
C ASN A 681 -18.76 1.54 -2.31
N LYS A 682 -19.91 1.07 -1.89
CA LYS A 682 -21.16 1.27 -2.65
C LYS A 682 -21.51 2.74 -2.81
N MET A 683 -21.36 3.53 -1.75
CA MET A 683 -21.58 4.98 -1.81
C MET A 683 -20.54 5.66 -2.71
N ARG A 684 -19.27 5.25 -2.60
CA ARG A 684 -18.17 5.72 -3.45
C ARG A 684 -18.43 5.43 -4.93
N GLU A 685 -18.86 4.23 -5.28
CA GLU A 685 -19.20 3.84 -6.66
C GLU A 685 -20.30 4.72 -7.23
N ILE A 686 -21.34 5.05 -6.45
CA ILE A 686 -22.42 5.95 -6.88
C ILE A 686 -21.86 7.36 -7.16
N ILE A 687 -21.17 7.94 -6.18
CA ILE A 687 -20.64 9.31 -6.28
C ILE A 687 -19.60 9.42 -7.39
N TYR A 688 -18.62 8.50 -7.45
CA TYR A 688 -17.53 8.57 -8.43
C TYR A 688 -18.02 8.26 -9.85
N SER A 689 -19.00 7.39 -10.03
CA SER A 689 -19.60 7.17 -11.36
C SER A 689 -20.36 8.39 -11.87
N GLN A 690 -21.15 9.04 -11.02
CA GLN A 690 -21.84 10.29 -11.37
C GLN A 690 -20.84 11.41 -11.66
N ARG A 691 -19.84 11.57 -10.78
CA ARG A 691 -18.75 12.54 -10.95
C ARG A 691 -17.99 12.35 -12.27
N ARG A 692 -17.69 11.09 -12.62
CA ARG A 692 -17.00 10.75 -13.88
C ARG A 692 -17.83 11.11 -15.11
N ARG A 693 -19.15 10.87 -15.09
CA ARG A 693 -20.05 11.28 -16.19
C ARG A 693 -20.01 12.79 -16.40
N VAL A 694 -20.13 13.58 -15.34
CA VAL A 694 -20.01 15.03 -15.35
C VAL A 694 -18.65 15.49 -15.89
N LEU A 695 -17.55 14.84 -15.45
CA LEU A 695 -16.19 15.15 -15.87
C LEU A 695 -15.94 14.81 -17.34
N MET A 696 -16.60 13.76 -17.88
CA MET A 696 -16.50 13.36 -19.30
C MET A 696 -17.28 14.26 -20.25
N GLY A 697 -17.96 15.29 -19.73
CA GLY A 697 -18.65 16.29 -20.54
C GLY A 697 -20.09 15.93 -20.89
N GLU A 698 -20.76 15.06 -20.10
CA GLU A 698 -22.20 14.86 -20.20
C GLU A 698 -22.91 16.18 -19.94
N ASP A 699 -23.93 16.51 -20.77
CA ASP A 699 -24.76 17.68 -20.54
C ASP A 699 -25.62 17.44 -19.30
N ILE A 700 -25.43 18.26 -18.29
CA ILE A 700 -26.09 18.14 -16.99
C ILE A 700 -27.15 19.20 -16.76
N HIS A 701 -27.44 20.03 -17.77
CA HIS A 701 -28.41 21.13 -17.64
C HIS A 701 -29.77 20.66 -17.13
N ASP A 702 -30.34 19.64 -17.75
CA ASP A 702 -31.63 19.10 -17.36
C ASP A 702 -31.60 18.59 -15.91
N SER A 703 -30.51 17.92 -15.51
CA SER A 703 -30.31 17.44 -14.12
C SER A 703 -30.20 18.61 -13.13
N ILE A 704 -29.51 19.69 -13.50
CA ILE A 704 -29.44 20.90 -12.67
C ILE A 704 -30.83 21.55 -12.52
N MET A 705 -31.58 21.66 -13.59
CA MET A 705 -32.95 22.22 -13.54
C MET A 705 -33.89 21.32 -12.73
N GLU A 706 -33.74 20.00 -12.80
CA GLU A 706 -34.45 19.07 -11.91
C GLU A 706 -34.08 19.31 -10.43
N MET A 707 -32.82 19.46 -10.11
CA MET A 707 -32.36 19.80 -8.75
C MET A 707 -32.93 21.13 -8.25
N VAL A 708 -33.00 22.14 -9.10
CA VAL A 708 -33.64 23.44 -8.81
C VAL A 708 -35.09 23.25 -8.49
N ASN A 709 -35.82 22.55 -9.36
CA ASN A 709 -37.24 22.34 -9.21
C ASN A 709 -37.62 21.54 -7.97
N GLU A 710 -36.85 20.44 -7.68
CA GLU A 710 -37.04 19.63 -6.48
C GLU A 710 -36.76 20.44 -5.21
N SER A 711 -35.66 21.24 -5.20
CA SER A 711 -35.32 22.08 -4.04
C SER A 711 -36.37 23.15 -3.76
N VAL A 712 -36.90 23.78 -4.79
CA VAL A 712 -37.98 24.75 -4.68
C VAL A 712 -39.27 24.09 -4.19
N THR A 713 -39.65 22.95 -4.76
CA THR A 713 -40.83 22.19 -4.35
C THR A 713 -40.73 21.75 -2.88
N ALA A 714 -39.58 21.30 -2.44
CA ALA A 714 -39.34 20.94 -1.03
C ALA A 714 -39.57 22.13 -0.07
N LYS A 715 -39.10 23.35 -0.43
CA LYS A 715 -39.35 24.56 0.36
C LYS A 715 -40.84 24.97 0.34
N LEU A 716 -41.50 24.78 -0.80
CA LEU A 716 -42.95 25.01 -0.91
C LEU A 716 -43.74 24.01 -0.04
N ASP A 717 -43.34 22.73 0.01
CA ASP A 717 -44.04 21.73 0.84
C ASP A 717 -43.81 21.96 2.34
N GLN A 718 -42.67 22.48 2.70
CA GLN A 718 -42.33 22.82 4.09
C GLN A 718 -43.13 24.01 4.60
N CYS A 719 -43.24 25.08 3.82
CA CYS A 719 -43.84 26.35 4.24
C CYS A 719 -45.31 26.50 3.82
N ALA A 720 -45.71 25.87 2.72
CA ALA A 720 -47.05 25.94 2.12
C ALA A 720 -47.58 24.56 1.74
N SER A 721 -47.76 23.67 2.72
CA SER A 721 -48.21 22.28 2.52
C SER A 721 -49.50 22.19 1.68
N ALA A 722 -49.53 21.24 0.78
CA ALA A 722 -50.73 20.95 -0.08
C ALA A 722 -51.98 20.54 0.74
N HIS A 723 -51.78 20.07 1.99
CA HIS A 723 -52.87 19.66 2.88
C HIS A 723 -53.38 20.76 3.81
N ALA A 724 -52.68 21.90 3.85
CA ALA A 724 -53.04 23.04 4.69
C ALA A 724 -53.84 24.10 3.89
N SER A 725 -54.71 24.84 4.58
CA SER A 725 -55.40 25.99 3.97
C SER A 725 -54.44 27.15 3.71
N ALA A 726 -54.70 27.99 2.75
CA ALA A 726 -53.84 29.12 2.37
C ALA A 726 -53.60 30.10 3.53
N ASN A 727 -54.48 30.15 4.54
CA ASN A 727 -54.31 30.97 5.73
C ASN A 727 -53.33 30.35 6.77
N GLU A 728 -52.98 29.07 6.62
CA GLU A 728 -52.06 28.35 7.47
C GLU A 728 -50.64 28.30 6.89
N TRP A 729 -50.49 28.83 5.67
CA TRP A 729 -49.15 28.88 5.01
C TRP A 729 -48.27 29.94 5.66
N ASP A 730 -47.04 29.58 5.94
CA ASP A 730 -46.02 30.53 6.37
C ASP A 730 -45.30 31.16 5.18
N MET A 731 -45.97 32.14 4.56
CA MET A 731 -45.44 32.84 3.38
C MET A 731 -44.15 33.65 3.73
N MET A 732 -44.00 34.10 4.97
CA MET A 732 -42.79 34.85 5.37
C MET A 732 -41.57 33.93 5.47
N ALA A 733 -41.75 32.74 6.01
CA ALA A 733 -40.71 31.73 6.00
C ALA A 733 -40.38 31.30 4.57
N LEU A 734 -41.40 31.10 3.70
CA LEU A 734 -41.17 30.75 2.30
C LEU A 734 -40.35 31.81 1.56
N TYR A 735 -40.65 33.08 1.70
CA TYR A 735 -39.88 34.16 1.07
C TYR A 735 -38.46 34.20 1.58
N SER A 736 -38.22 33.96 2.86
CA SER A 736 -36.88 33.90 3.46
C SER A 736 -36.06 32.74 2.92
N GLU A 737 -36.69 31.54 2.85
CA GLU A 737 -36.03 30.32 2.34
C GLU A 737 -35.69 30.43 0.85
N LEU A 738 -36.64 30.92 0.03
CA LEU A 738 -36.40 31.14 -1.40
C LEU A 738 -35.34 32.20 -1.65
N ASN A 739 -35.32 33.31 -0.87
CA ASN A 739 -34.30 34.33 -1.00
C ASN A 739 -32.90 33.78 -0.61
N GLN A 740 -32.85 33.00 0.45
CA GLN A 740 -31.57 32.35 0.88
C GLN A 740 -31.08 31.35 -0.17
N LEU A 741 -31.98 30.61 -0.81
CA LEU A 741 -31.64 29.60 -1.83
C LEU A 741 -31.24 30.24 -3.16
N LEU A 742 -32.03 31.22 -3.64
CA LEU A 742 -31.95 31.73 -5.02
C LEU A 742 -31.41 33.17 -5.12
N GLY A 743 -31.18 33.84 -4.01
CA GLY A 743 -30.68 35.24 -3.98
C GLY A 743 -31.60 36.28 -4.59
N ALA A 744 -32.91 36.01 -4.63
CA ALA A 744 -33.92 36.93 -5.20
C ALA A 744 -35.15 37.10 -4.31
N ASP A 745 -35.75 38.30 -4.33
CA ASP A 745 -36.96 38.61 -3.56
C ASP A 745 -38.22 38.29 -4.34
N PHE A 746 -39.00 37.34 -3.84
CA PHE A 746 -40.26 36.86 -4.42
C PHE A 746 -41.50 37.45 -3.78
N THR A 747 -41.36 38.32 -2.76
CA THR A 747 -42.46 38.84 -1.93
C THR A 747 -43.55 39.52 -2.77
N GLY A 748 -43.19 40.36 -3.73
CA GLY A 748 -44.14 41.10 -4.56
C GLY A 748 -44.86 40.27 -5.64
N GLN A 749 -44.26 39.11 -6.01
CA GLN A 749 -44.69 38.31 -7.17
C GLN A 749 -45.59 37.13 -6.76
N LEU A 750 -45.42 36.60 -5.56
CA LEU A 750 -46.19 35.48 -5.01
C LEU A 750 -47.30 35.92 -4.04
N HIS A 751 -47.40 37.23 -3.78
CA HIS A 751 -48.37 37.76 -2.82
C HIS A 751 -49.82 37.58 -3.34
N GLY A 752 -50.73 37.07 -2.50
CA GLY A 752 -52.13 36.93 -2.77
C GLY A 752 -52.54 35.65 -3.50
N ILE A 753 -51.60 34.74 -3.78
CA ILE A 753 -51.90 33.42 -4.37
C ILE A 753 -52.44 32.52 -3.25
N THR A 754 -53.65 31.99 -3.41
CA THR A 754 -54.33 31.15 -2.42
C THR A 754 -54.44 29.67 -2.84
N ASN A 755 -54.04 29.35 -4.05
CA ASN A 755 -54.05 27.99 -4.57
C ASN A 755 -52.65 27.43 -4.65
N ARG A 756 -52.39 26.25 -4.00
CA ARG A 756 -51.09 25.62 -3.93
C ARG A 756 -50.48 25.33 -5.31
N LYS A 757 -51.29 24.82 -6.25
CA LYS A 757 -50.87 24.54 -7.60
C LYS A 757 -50.44 25.79 -8.37
N ALA A 758 -51.26 26.86 -8.26
CA ALA A 758 -50.93 28.14 -8.87
C ALA A 758 -49.69 28.80 -8.23
N LEU A 759 -49.50 28.61 -6.92
CA LEU A 759 -48.27 29.02 -6.22
C LEU A 759 -47.04 28.29 -6.76
N GLU A 760 -47.13 26.99 -6.93
CA GLU A 760 -46.06 26.14 -7.45
C GLU A 760 -45.68 26.50 -8.87
N GLU A 761 -46.67 26.52 -9.77
CA GLU A 761 -46.52 26.90 -11.19
C GLU A 761 -45.90 28.30 -11.34
N LYS A 762 -46.36 29.26 -10.53
CA LYS A 762 -45.83 30.62 -10.58
C LYS A 762 -44.44 30.74 -10.04
N THR A 763 -44.12 29.96 -8.99
CA THR A 763 -42.77 29.94 -8.43
C THR A 763 -41.77 29.34 -9.43
N HIS A 764 -42.11 28.23 -10.08
CA HIS A 764 -41.28 27.63 -11.12
C HIS A 764 -41.05 28.55 -12.31
N GLU A 765 -42.09 29.23 -12.80
CA GLU A 765 -41.97 30.23 -13.89
C GLU A 765 -41.00 31.37 -13.54
N LEU A 766 -41.03 31.84 -12.29
CA LEU A 766 -40.12 32.87 -11.81
C LEU A 766 -38.68 32.37 -11.66
N VAL A 767 -38.52 31.15 -11.24
CA VAL A 767 -37.20 30.50 -11.08
C VAL A 767 -36.57 30.28 -12.45
N ASP A 768 -37.30 29.79 -13.44
CA ASP A 768 -36.86 29.63 -14.83
C ASP A 768 -36.40 30.96 -15.43
N ALA A 769 -37.20 32.03 -15.21
CA ALA A 769 -36.85 33.37 -15.67
C ALA A 769 -35.57 33.91 -14.97
N LEU A 770 -35.41 33.62 -13.67
CA LEU A 770 -34.23 34.01 -12.92
C LEU A 770 -32.98 33.26 -13.41
N TYR A 771 -33.10 31.96 -13.69
CA TYR A 771 -32.03 31.14 -14.25
C TYR A 771 -31.62 31.65 -15.64
N ALA A 772 -32.55 31.91 -16.54
CA ALA A 772 -32.26 32.44 -17.87
C ALA A 772 -31.57 33.82 -17.83
N LYS A 773 -31.94 34.65 -16.85
CA LYS A 773 -31.27 35.93 -16.60
C LYS A 773 -29.81 35.69 -16.14
N LYS A 774 -29.60 34.72 -15.27
CA LYS A 774 -28.25 34.37 -14.75
C LYS A 774 -27.35 33.82 -15.87
N GLU A 775 -27.90 32.95 -16.71
CA GLU A 775 -27.20 32.42 -17.88
C GLU A 775 -26.82 33.55 -18.86
N ALA A 776 -27.69 34.50 -19.12
CA ALA A 776 -27.37 35.67 -19.94
C ALA A 776 -26.29 36.57 -19.33
N GLU A 777 -26.28 36.75 -18.01
CA GLU A 777 -25.24 37.50 -17.27
C GLU A 777 -23.84 36.83 -17.42
N ILE A 778 -23.77 35.53 -17.24
CA ILE A 778 -22.52 34.72 -17.28
C ILE A 778 -22.01 34.65 -18.73
N SER A 779 -22.91 34.36 -19.68
CA SER A 779 -22.58 34.32 -21.12
C SER A 779 -22.11 35.69 -21.62
N GLY A 780 -22.71 36.78 -21.13
CA GLY A 780 -22.32 38.16 -21.42
C GLY A 780 -20.88 38.50 -20.92
N ALA A 781 -20.37 37.75 -19.92
CA ALA A 781 -19.01 37.84 -19.47
C ALA A 781 -18.02 36.94 -20.25
N GLY A 782 -18.49 36.21 -21.27
CA GLY A 782 -17.69 35.32 -22.11
C GLY A 782 -17.39 33.96 -21.48
N ILE A 783 -18.17 33.54 -20.47
CA ILE A 783 -18.05 32.25 -19.81
C ILE A 783 -19.24 31.37 -20.21
N ASP A 784 -18.94 30.09 -20.46
CA ASP A 784 -20.00 29.12 -20.75
C ASP A 784 -20.70 28.71 -19.44
N MET A 785 -22.07 28.83 -19.44
CA MET A 785 -22.87 28.44 -18.28
C MET A 785 -22.73 26.93 -17.97
N ARG A 786 -22.62 26.09 -19.01
CA ARG A 786 -22.43 24.62 -18.84
C ARG A 786 -21.16 24.30 -18.06
N GLU A 787 -20.09 25.08 -18.29
CA GLU A 787 -18.85 24.92 -17.54
C GLU A 787 -19.01 25.37 -16.07
N VAL A 788 -19.78 26.42 -15.81
CA VAL A 788 -20.08 26.89 -14.44
C VAL A 788 -20.89 25.84 -13.68
N GLU A 789 -21.95 25.30 -14.29
CA GLU A 789 -22.76 24.20 -13.74
C GLU A 789 -21.87 23.01 -13.36
N ARG A 790 -20.99 22.59 -14.27
CA ARG A 790 -20.08 21.48 -14.08
C ARG A 790 -19.14 21.70 -12.88
N VAL A 791 -18.47 22.85 -12.81
CA VAL A 791 -17.51 23.17 -11.76
C VAL A 791 -18.22 23.33 -10.40
N VAL A 792 -19.39 23.96 -10.38
CA VAL A 792 -20.18 24.16 -9.16
C VAL A 792 -20.64 22.82 -8.59
N LEU A 793 -21.19 21.95 -9.44
CA LEU A 793 -21.64 20.62 -9.03
C LEU A 793 -20.47 19.77 -8.51
N LEU A 794 -19.34 19.72 -9.22
CA LEU A 794 -18.16 18.95 -8.77
C LEU A 794 -17.65 19.44 -7.42
N LYS A 795 -17.57 20.76 -7.19
CA LYS A 795 -17.15 21.31 -5.91
C LYS A 795 -18.13 21.01 -4.77
N ALA A 796 -19.43 21.06 -5.02
CA ALA A 796 -20.43 20.70 -4.03
C ALA A 796 -20.33 19.21 -3.66
N VAL A 797 -20.21 18.34 -4.66
CA VAL A 797 -20.00 16.90 -4.46
C VAL A 797 -18.75 16.64 -3.64
N ASP A 798 -17.61 17.22 -4.02
CA ASP A 798 -16.32 17.00 -3.33
C ASP A 798 -16.39 17.45 -1.86
N SER A 799 -16.99 18.60 -1.57
CA SER A 799 -17.11 19.11 -0.19
C SER A 799 -17.96 18.20 0.68
N HIS A 800 -19.18 17.86 0.22
CA HIS A 800 -20.10 17.02 1.00
C HIS A 800 -19.59 15.56 1.13
N TRP A 801 -18.93 15.05 0.11
CA TRP A 801 -18.35 13.70 0.14
C TRP A 801 -17.22 13.61 1.17
N MET A 802 -16.32 14.61 1.26
CA MET A 802 -15.28 14.66 2.28
C MET A 802 -15.86 14.71 3.71
N ASP A 803 -16.93 15.49 3.92
CA ASP A 803 -17.61 15.58 5.22
C ASP A 803 -18.31 14.25 5.56
N HIS A 804 -18.89 13.59 4.56
CA HIS A 804 -19.52 12.28 4.73
C HIS A 804 -18.52 11.18 5.10
N ILE A 805 -17.33 11.14 4.47
CA ILE A 805 -16.26 10.19 4.85
C ILE A 805 -15.93 10.33 6.34
N ASP A 806 -15.76 11.56 6.81
CA ASP A 806 -15.41 11.86 8.20
C ASP A 806 -16.55 11.43 9.16
N ALA A 807 -17.79 11.73 8.81
CA ALA A 807 -18.96 11.35 9.60
C ALA A 807 -19.14 9.82 9.67
N MET A 808 -18.87 9.10 8.57
CA MET A 808 -18.91 7.63 8.54
C MET A 808 -17.79 6.99 9.37
N ASP A 809 -16.59 7.59 9.42
CA ASP A 809 -15.52 7.13 10.30
C ASP A 809 -15.89 7.32 11.78
N GLN A 810 -16.52 8.43 12.15
CA GLN A 810 -17.04 8.67 13.50
C GLN A 810 -18.15 7.66 13.86
N LEU A 811 -19.07 7.39 12.95
CA LEU A 811 -20.11 6.38 13.13
C LEU A 811 -19.49 5.00 13.38
N ARG A 812 -18.45 4.61 12.64
CA ARG A 812 -17.77 3.32 12.81
C ARG A 812 -17.16 3.16 14.19
N GLN A 813 -16.61 4.21 14.77
CA GLN A 813 -16.03 4.15 16.13
C GLN A 813 -17.07 3.89 17.21
N GLY A 814 -18.29 4.45 17.06
CA GLY A 814 -19.38 4.32 18.04
C GLY A 814 -20.27 3.09 17.86
N ILE A 815 -20.38 2.56 16.64
CA ILE A 815 -21.39 1.55 16.27
C ILE A 815 -21.21 0.22 16.99
N GLY A 816 -19.99 -0.11 17.46
CA GLY A 816 -19.71 -1.33 18.19
C GLY A 816 -20.54 -1.50 19.48
N LEU A 817 -20.99 -0.41 20.08
CA LEU A 817 -21.86 -0.41 21.26
C LEU A 817 -23.25 -0.99 20.96
N GLN A 818 -23.69 -1.00 19.71
CA GLN A 818 -24.97 -1.60 19.29
C GLN A 818 -25.00 -3.13 19.53
N ALA A 819 -23.84 -3.78 19.59
CA ALA A 819 -23.75 -5.20 19.94
C ALA A 819 -24.27 -5.49 21.35
N LEU A 820 -24.18 -4.55 22.29
CA LEU A 820 -24.75 -4.67 23.63
C LEU A 820 -26.28 -4.75 23.59
N GLY A 821 -26.90 -4.12 22.59
CA GLY A 821 -28.33 -4.18 22.32
C GLY A 821 -28.77 -5.34 21.42
N GLN A 822 -27.92 -6.38 21.24
CA GLN A 822 -28.17 -7.55 20.39
C GLN A 822 -28.44 -7.20 18.90
N LYS A 823 -28.04 -6.03 18.45
CA LYS A 823 -28.09 -5.64 17.03
C LYS A 823 -26.74 -5.96 16.38
N ASP A 824 -26.77 -6.43 15.11
CA ASP A 824 -25.56 -6.60 14.34
C ASP A 824 -24.97 -5.21 14.00
N PRO A 825 -23.74 -4.89 14.45
CA PRO A 825 -23.13 -3.59 14.23
C PRO A 825 -22.95 -3.24 12.74
N VAL A 826 -22.69 -4.23 11.87
CA VAL A 826 -22.52 -4.00 10.43
C VAL A 826 -23.84 -3.62 9.77
N VAL A 827 -24.94 -4.27 10.19
CA VAL A 827 -26.29 -3.94 9.69
C VAL A 827 -26.72 -2.55 10.17
N ALA A 828 -26.47 -2.22 11.44
CA ALA A 828 -26.75 -0.91 11.99
C ALA A 828 -25.93 0.19 11.27
N TYR A 829 -24.62 -0.04 11.04
CA TYR A 829 -23.75 0.85 10.30
C TYR A 829 -24.24 1.11 8.87
N ARG A 830 -24.69 0.05 8.20
CA ARG A 830 -25.24 0.14 6.85
C ARG A 830 -26.48 1.03 6.82
N ASN A 831 -27.44 0.77 7.69
CA ASN A 831 -28.71 1.50 7.69
C ASN A 831 -28.50 3.00 8.02
N MET A 832 -27.79 3.28 9.11
CA MET A 832 -27.47 4.67 9.50
C MET A 832 -26.60 5.36 8.44
N GLY A 833 -25.68 4.63 7.82
CA GLY A 833 -24.82 5.18 6.77
C GLY A 833 -25.62 5.57 5.51
N PHE A 834 -26.62 4.79 5.12
CA PHE A 834 -27.49 5.15 3.99
C PHE A 834 -28.37 6.34 4.32
N ASP A 835 -28.92 6.44 5.55
CA ASP A 835 -29.67 7.63 5.97
C ASP A 835 -28.79 8.89 5.87
N MET A 836 -27.53 8.83 6.37
CA MET A 836 -26.57 9.93 6.26
C MET A 836 -26.16 10.23 4.80
N PHE A 837 -26.12 9.20 3.93
CA PHE A 837 -25.82 9.36 2.51
C PHE A 837 -26.95 10.10 1.80
N ASP A 838 -28.21 9.79 2.10
CA ASP A 838 -29.37 10.48 1.55
C ASP A 838 -29.40 11.96 1.99
N GLU A 839 -29.09 12.23 3.27
CA GLU A 839 -28.92 13.61 3.76
C GLU A 839 -27.80 14.35 3.02
N MET A 840 -26.67 13.71 2.77
CA MET A 840 -25.57 14.27 1.98
C MET A 840 -26.01 14.61 0.56
N VAL A 841 -26.76 13.73 -0.13
CA VAL A 841 -27.24 13.97 -1.49
C VAL A 841 -28.19 15.17 -1.53
N LEU A 842 -29.07 15.32 -0.53
CA LEU A 842 -29.91 16.52 -0.37
C LEU A 842 -29.06 17.77 -0.17
N GLY A 843 -28.02 17.70 0.66
CA GLY A 843 -27.07 18.79 0.88
C GLY A 843 -26.34 19.22 -0.40
N ILE A 844 -25.90 18.26 -1.23
CA ILE A 844 -25.28 18.52 -2.54
C ILE A 844 -26.25 19.28 -3.44
N ARG A 845 -27.52 18.87 -3.52
CA ARG A 845 -28.53 19.56 -4.31
C ARG A 845 -28.71 21.00 -3.88
N GLU A 846 -29.02 21.24 -2.59
CA GLU A 846 -29.25 22.59 -2.07
C GLU A 846 -28.01 23.48 -2.26
N GLN A 847 -26.82 22.96 -2.02
CA GLN A 847 -25.60 23.75 -2.18
C GLN A 847 -25.31 24.04 -3.66
N THR A 848 -25.56 23.09 -4.56
CA THR A 848 -25.39 23.29 -6.00
C THR A 848 -26.34 24.39 -6.49
N VAL A 849 -27.62 24.30 -6.15
CA VAL A 849 -28.63 25.32 -6.51
C VAL A 849 -28.22 26.69 -5.95
N ARG A 850 -27.95 26.77 -4.66
CA ARG A 850 -27.48 28.01 -4.01
C ARG A 850 -26.27 28.60 -4.72
N ASN A 851 -25.26 27.81 -5.00
CA ASN A 851 -24.01 28.31 -5.61
C ASN A 851 -24.23 28.79 -7.04
N ILE A 852 -25.07 28.13 -7.85
CA ILE A 852 -25.38 28.54 -9.21
C ILE A 852 -26.05 29.92 -9.24
N PHE A 853 -27.01 30.17 -8.37
CA PHE A 853 -27.70 31.47 -8.32
C PHE A 853 -26.89 32.59 -7.67
N HIS A 854 -25.96 32.25 -6.76
CA HIS A 854 -25.11 33.22 -6.06
C HIS A 854 -23.76 33.44 -6.74
N VAL A 855 -23.39 32.67 -7.80
CA VAL A 855 -22.12 32.86 -8.49
C VAL A 855 -22.01 34.26 -9.07
N THR A 856 -20.91 34.95 -8.82
CA THR A 856 -20.62 36.28 -9.39
C THR A 856 -19.35 36.24 -10.20
N VAL A 857 -19.41 36.77 -11.43
CA VAL A 857 -18.20 36.89 -12.26
C VAL A 857 -17.40 38.08 -11.78
N ARG A 858 -16.25 37.84 -11.14
CA ARG A 858 -15.25 38.88 -10.86
C ARG A 858 -14.25 38.88 -12.01
N MET A 859 -14.34 39.89 -12.88
CA MET A 859 -13.23 40.13 -13.81
C MET A 859 -11.99 40.48 -12.97
N ALA A 860 -10.99 39.61 -12.96
CA ALA A 860 -9.68 40.02 -12.48
C ALA A 860 -9.23 41.20 -13.33
N PRO A 861 -8.77 42.31 -12.71
CA PRO A 861 -8.26 43.42 -13.49
C PRO A 861 -7.16 42.85 -14.39
N GLN A 862 -7.31 43.03 -15.72
CA GLN A 862 -6.29 42.66 -16.68
C GLN A 862 -4.97 43.31 -16.21
N GLN A 863 -4.06 42.51 -15.66
CA GLN A 863 -2.69 42.93 -15.54
C GLN A 863 -2.23 43.20 -16.99
N ARG A 864 -2.08 44.49 -17.34
CA ARG A 864 -1.42 44.88 -18.56
C ARG A 864 -0.10 44.12 -18.57
N GLU A 865 0.02 43.17 -19.47
CA GLU A 865 1.31 42.61 -19.86
C GLU A 865 2.19 43.80 -20.26
N GLN A 866 3.11 44.16 -19.37
CA GLN A 866 4.23 44.95 -19.78
C GLN A 866 5.00 44.05 -20.77
N LEU A 867 4.84 44.35 -22.07
CA LEU A 867 5.67 43.81 -23.11
C LEU A 867 7.13 43.99 -22.72
N ALA A 868 7.71 42.99 -22.10
CA ALA A 868 9.14 42.90 -21.92
C ALA A 868 9.75 42.87 -23.30
N LYS A 869 10.57 43.90 -23.63
CA LYS A 869 11.38 43.92 -24.84
C LYS A 869 12.20 42.62 -24.88
N PRO A 870 12.37 42.00 -26.06
CA PRO A 870 13.19 40.78 -26.14
C PRO A 870 14.63 41.19 -25.80
N VAL A 871 15.15 40.60 -24.71
CA VAL A 871 16.59 40.59 -24.45
C VAL A 871 17.19 39.52 -25.31
N GLU A 872 18.09 39.95 -26.24
CA GLU A 872 18.90 39.02 -27.01
C GLU A 872 19.67 38.09 -26.08
N ILE A 873 19.40 36.80 -26.17
CA ILE A 873 20.16 35.76 -25.47
C ILE A 873 21.44 35.52 -26.25
N ALA A 874 22.54 36.17 -25.82
CA ALA A 874 23.87 35.72 -26.16
C ALA A 874 24.29 34.62 -25.16
N GLY A 875 24.60 33.48 -25.72
CA GLY A 875 25.54 32.42 -25.30
C GLY A 875 25.55 31.94 -23.87
N ASP A 876 25.37 30.63 -23.78
CA ASP A 876 25.92 29.67 -22.78
C ASP A 876 26.54 30.27 -21.51
N ASP A 877 25.78 30.19 -20.42
CA ASP A 877 26.39 30.06 -19.10
C ASP A 877 25.41 29.32 -18.13
N LYS A 878 25.78 28.08 -17.78
CA LYS A 878 25.12 27.29 -16.71
C LYS A 878 25.25 28.08 -15.40
N PRO A 879 24.20 28.15 -14.56
CA PRO A 879 24.28 28.84 -13.26
C PRO A 879 25.24 28.11 -12.34
N LYS A 880 26.34 28.76 -12.00
CA LYS A 880 27.24 28.31 -10.93
C LYS A 880 26.55 28.45 -9.59
N PRO A 881 26.71 27.48 -8.66
CA PRO A 881 26.11 27.56 -7.34
C PRO A 881 26.65 28.77 -6.58
N LYS A 882 25.75 29.59 -6.02
CA LYS A 882 26.11 30.71 -5.12
C LYS A 882 26.81 30.13 -3.89
N ARG A 883 28.08 30.48 -3.72
CA ARG A 883 28.80 30.25 -2.48
C ARG A 883 28.10 31.04 -1.37
N THR A 884 27.63 30.38 -0.33
CA THR A 884 27.28 31.00 0.94
C THR A 884 28.53 31.61 1.56
N ASP A 885 28.44 32.86 2.01
CA ASP A 885 29.54 33.61 2.62
C ASP A 885 30.15 32.78 3.76
N LYS A 886 31.49 32.59 3.70
CA LYS A 886 32.24 31.95 4.75
C LYS A 886 32.07 32.81 6.03
N LYS A 887 31.61 32.19 7.12
CA LYS A 887 31.68 32.81 8.46
C LYS A 887 33.10 33.29 8.70
N PRO A 888 33.28 34.58 9.16
CA PRO A 888 34.61 35.10 9.41
C PRO A 888 35.37 34.22 10.41
N GLY A 889 36.64 34.00 10.14
CA GLY A 889 37.52 33.20 10.97
C GLY A 889 37.71 33.89 12.33
N ARG A 890 38.05 33.13 13.36
CA ARG A 890 38.14 33.59 14.76
C ARG A 890 39.08 34.79 14.93
N ASN A 891 40.08 34.98 14.05
CA ASN A 891 41.09 36.07 14.08
C ASN A 891 40.84 37.18 13.02
N ASP A 892 39.82 37.05 12.17
CA ASP A 892 39.51 38.06 11.16
C ASP A 892 38.87 39.32 11.78
N PRO A 893 38.95 40.49 11.11
CA PRO A 893 38.25 41.68 11.54
C PRO A 893 36.75 41.46 11.65
N CYS A 894 36.14 41.94 12.72
CA CYS A 894 34.72 41.73 12.91
C CYS A 894 33.87 42.52 11.88
N PRO A 895 32.93 41.88 11.20
CA PRO A 895 32.09 42.54 10.17
C PRO A 895 31.19 43.65 10.70
N CYS A 896 31.07 43.81 12.03
CA CYS A 896 30.32 44.90 12.65
C CYS A 896 31.02 46.28 12.57
N GLY A 897 32.23 46.38 12.02
CA GLY A 897 32.96 47.65 11.88
C GLY A 897 33.68 48.14 13.14
N SER A 898 33.75 47.35 14.21
CA SER A 898 34.38 47.71 15.50
C SER A 898 35.90 47.76 15.50
N GLY A 899 36.58 47.36 14.41
CA GLY A 899 38.05 47.27 14.33
C GLY A 899 38.67 46.16 15.16
N LEU A 900 37.90 45.38 15.91
CA LEU A 900 38.34 44.28 16.75
C LEU A 900 38.27 42.95 15.99
N LYS A 901 39.12 41.96 16.41
CA LYS A 901 39.04 40.59 15.89
C LYS A 901 37.69 39.95 16.25
N TYR A 902 37.11 39.13 15.34
CA TYR A 902 35.80 38.49 15.51
C TYR A 902 35.61 37.79 16.86
N LYS A 903 36.63 37.07 17.35
CA LYS A 903 36.62 36.42 18.69
C LYS A 903 36.51 37.39 19.87
N ASN A 904 36.88 38.64 19.67
CA ASN A 904 36.90 39.65 20.75
C ASN A 904 35.71 40.65 20.62
N CYS A 905 34.81 40.42 19.68
CA CYS A 905 33.64 41.27 19.42
C CYS A 905 32.39 40.37 19.27
N CYS A 906 31.78 40.23 18.09
CA CYS A 906 30.54 39.51 17.90
C CYS A 906 30.66 37.96 18.03
N GLY A 907 31.87 37.39 18.04
CA GLY A 907 32.15 35.98 18.27
C GLY A 907 32.64 35.63 19.68
N ARG A 908 32.25 36.42 20.72
CA ARG A 908 32.71 36.25 22.10
C ARG A 908 31.86 35.30 22.95
N ASN A 909 30.76 34.72 22.39
CA ASN A 909 29.94 33.68 23.07
C ASN A 909 30.36 32.29 22.65
#